data_8c84a639842d1451c2867d6f10eaa7ee
#
_entry.id   8c84a639842d1451c2867d6f10eaa7ee
#
_cell.length_a   1.000
_cell.length_b   1.000
_cell.length_c   1.000
_cell.angle_alpha   90.00
_cell.angle_beta   90.00
_cell.angle_gamma   90.00
#
_symmetry.space_group_name_H-M   'P 1'
#
loop_
_entity.id
_entity.type
_entity.pdbx_description
1 polymer ?
#
loop_
_entity_poly.entity_id
_entity_poly.type
_entity_poly.pdbx_seq_one_letter_code
_entity_poly.pdbx_strand_id
1 'polypeptide(L)'
;MKRTNKFIGLLALLSLLLIASMVLTACGGGTATPEAAATEEVIAEEPTEAAGGGIVAEEATPTTVVLEEGSAYNEAPMLAEMVAAGELPPVDERLPMAEDIQVIEPVDGVGEYGGTWHNASWWQGMGNIEMIIYDPPVRWNPTYTGYEPGLLRSWEISEDGTMLTWNFRRGIKWSDGVDFIPAVDLAYWWELATNDDFKLVTIPFWGRDSDGAAMEVSFPDDYTMVMQWNEPHYIANFVVAQGFWEWLPMERPFHFLSPNDPNYDSSKTYADLEAVVHSGDWLMNVAGYPCLHAWCPTTVSPGERTILTRNPYYWKVDTAGNQLPYIDTIDVALITDNQARLLEVAQGKYEASFRGTDDPTNIPFLLEQAEANDFTLWPGAVNGAGSWPGWNINMNFNDCETYPDTCEEIRALLQNQDFRIGLSHALNRERLIDVAWGGIGYPTNVTISPQAWHFASAEGQAVYEEWRDAYIEYDPDLTAQHFEAAGFVDADADGWRDLPSGAPFTLVMDQGDWGGQVIPVLGNETYSTDLNAVGVNTLINDLMGQPDWTLRFQQGLFMIRNTHASELDIWTFPDWVFPLRGNEARAWPLEGKYYETGGAEGWEPVPGTTYAYELQQLYKQGIAEPDVEARHQILYEAIRILIDHGPFMIGGSGDQQMPVVVRNGFHGIPDLVILGPWAPGSPGNLHPEQFWMEASLRDD
;
A
#
# COMPACT_ATOMS: atom_id res chain seq x y z
N MET A 1 31.42 -8.82 46.84
CA MET A 1 30.28 -9.69 46.58
C MET A 1 29.38 -9.87 47.81
N LYS A 2 28.76 -8.83 48.36
CA LYS A 2 27.82 -8.92 49.50
C LYS A 2 26.92 -7.67 49.64
N ARG A 3 26.61 -6.94 48.51
CA ARG A 3 25.74 -5.76 48.54
C ARG A 3 24.58 -5.76 47.52
N THR A 4 24.46 -6.77 46.68
CA THR A 4 23.43 -6.84 45.62
C THR A 4 22.13 -7.59 45.99
N ASN A 5 22.13 -8.35 47.10
CA ASN A 5 20.95 -9.16 47.48
C ASN A 5 19.89 -8.44 48.37
N LYS A 6 20.08 -7.18 48.73
CA LYS A 6 19.08 -6.45 49.55
C LYS A 6 18.10 -5.60 48.69
N PHE A 7 18.42 -5.32 47.42
CA PHE A 7 17.55 -4.53 46.54
C PHE A 7 16.47 -5.36 45.86
N ILE A 8 16.74 -6.63 45.59
CA ILE A 8 15.78 -7.56 44.92
C ILE A 8 14.65 -7.96 45.90
N GLY A 9 14.92 -8.05 47.20
CA GLY A 9 13.91 -8.37 48.18
C GLY A 9 12.90 -7.23 48.49
N LEU A 10 13.26 -5.98 48.20
CA LEU A 10 12.40 -4.82 48.43
C LEU A 10 11.43 -4.58 47.28
N LEU A 11 11.82 -4.91 46.03
CA LEU A 11 10.96 -4.84 44.85
C LEU A 11 9.88 -5.94 44.84
N ALA A 12 10.20 -7.13 45.35
CA ALA A 12 9.25 -8.22 45.46
C ALA A 12 8.17 -8.01 46.52
N LEU A 13 8.44 -7.22 47.57
CA LEU A 13 7.46 -6.86 48.60
C LEU A 13 6.52 -5.72 48.17
N LEU A 14 6.97 -4.82 47.29
CA LEU A 14 6.11 -3.76 46.73
C LEU A 14 5.12 -4.30 45.70
N SER A 15 5.48 -5.33 44.92
CA SER A 15 4.59 -5.96 43.94
C SER A 15 3.45 -6.74 44.59
N LEU A 16 3.67 -7.34 45.76
CA LEU A 16 2.64 -8.08 46.50
C LEU A 16 1.63 -7.20 47.24
N LEU A 17 1.97 -5.95 47.54
CA LEU A 17 1.07 -4.98 48.17
C LEU A 17 0.13 -4.26 47.18
N LEU A 18 0.48 -4.19 45.91
CA LEU A 18 -0.36 -3.62 44.85
C LEU A 18 -1.46 -4.59 44.38
N ILE A 19 -1.23 -5.91 44.48
CA ILE A 19 -2.24 -6.92 44.13
C ILE A 19 -3.32 -7.10 45.21
N ALA A 20 -3.03 -6.76 46.45
CA ALA A 20 -3.98 -6.89 47.55
C ALA A 20 -4.99 -5.73 47.66
N SER A 21 -4.81 -4.62 46.95
CA SER A 21 -5.72 -3.46 47.00
C SER A 21 -6.81 -3.47 45.91
N MET A 22 -6.80 -4.41 44.97
CA MET A 22 -7.79 -4.49 43.85
C MET A 22 -8.95 -5.49 44.12
N VAL A 23 -9.03 -6.18 45.26
CA VAL A 23 -10.03 -7.24 45.49
C VAL A 23 -11.19 -6.81 46.40
N LEU A 24 -11.29 -5.56 46.83
CA LEU A 24 -12.27 -5.15 47.83
C LEU A 24 -13.29 -4.07 47.43
N THR A 25 -13.64 -3.97 46.14
CA THR A 25 -14.74 -3.09 45.70
C THR A 25 -15.62 -3.71 44.63
N ALA A 26 -16.26 -4.82 44.94
CA ALA A 26 -17.31 -5.37 44.07
C ALA A 26 -18.36 -6.08 44.93
N CYS A 27 -19.30 -5.34 45.50
CA CYS A 27 -20.62 -5.83 45.88
C CYS A 27 -21.55 -4.67 46.22
N GLY A 28 -22.54 -4.42 45.38
CA GLY A 28 -23.65 -3.50 45.64
C GLY A 28 -24.54 -3.33 44.44
N GLY A 29 -25.62 -4.13 44.40
CA GLY A 29 -26.49 -4.33 43.27
C GLY A 29 -27.44 -3.17 42.90
N GLY A 30 -28.05 -3.32 41.75
CA GLY A 30 -29.16 -2.47 41.28
C GLY A 30 -29.47 -2.78 39.83
N THR A 31 -30.39 -3.72 39.61
CA THR A 31 -30.97 -4.00 38.29
C THR A 31 -31.80 -2.82 37.77
N ALA A 32 -31.45 -2.24 36.63
CA ALA A 32 -32.35 -1.46 35.83
C ALA A 32 -32.17 -1.88 34.35
N THR A 33 -33.22 -2.44 33.81
CA THR A 33 -33.37 -2.80 32.40
C THR A 33 -33.54 -1.54 31.57
N PRO A 34 -32.80 -1.30 30.49
CA PRO A 34 -33.16 -0.26 29.53
C PRO A 34 -34.17 -0.80 28.55
N GLU A 35 -35.23 -0.06 28.40
CA GLU A 35 -36.29 -0.16 27.42
C GLU A 35 -35.73 0.04 26.01
N ALA A 36 -36.11 -0.83 25.08
CA ALA A 36 -35.67 -0.81 23.69
C ALA A 36 -36.18 0.45 22.97
N ALA A 37 -35.28 1.27 22.50
CA ALA A 37 -35.59 2.33 21.54
C ALA A 37 -35.83 1.73 20.15
N ALA A 38 -36.92 2.16 19.52
CA ALA A 38 -37.34 1.74 18.19
C ALA A 38 -36.32 2.19 17.15
N THR A 39 -35.88 1.26 16.32
CA THR A 39 -35.15 1.51 15.08
C THR A 39 -36.10 2.10 14.07
N GLU A 40 -35.82 3.33 13.59
CA GLU A 40 -36.39 3.85 12.34
C GLU A 40 -35.78 3.08 11.16
N GLU A 41 -36.64 2.49 10.34
CA GLU A 41 -36.26 1.89 9.05
C GLU A 41 -35.74 3.01 8.12
N VAL A 42 -34.46 2.94 7.78
CA VAL A 42 -33.92 3.69 6.64
C VAL A 42 -34.33 2.95 5.38
N ILE A 43 -35.19 3.57 4.59
CA ILE A 43 -35.58 3.11 3.26
C ILE A 43 -34.37 3.27 2.34
N ALA A 44 -33.78 2.16 1.90
CA ALA A 44 -32.77 2.15 0.86
C ALA A 44 -33.42 2.55 -0.48
N GLU A 45 -32.93 3.60 -1.11
CA GLU A 45 -33.24 3.89 -2.51
C GLU A 45 -32.58 2.83 -3.41
N GLU A 46 -33.36 2.26 -4.33
CA GLU A 46 -32.86 1.30 -5.34
C GLU A 46 -31.81 1.98 -6.23
N PRO A 47 -30.69 1.29 -6.55
CA PRO A 47 -29.73 1.81 -7.50
C PRO A 47 -30.31 1.84 -8.90
N THR A 48 -30.25 2.97 -9.55
CA THR A 48 -30.59 3.18 -10.96
C THR A 48 -29.64 2.36 -11.84
N GLU A 49 -30.19 1.54 -12.73
CA GLU A 49 -29.45 0.78 -13.75
C GLU A 49 -28.50 1.69 -14.54
N ALA A 50 -27.20 1.42 -14.44
CA ALA A 50 -26.19 2.02 -15.31
C ALA A 50 -26.24 1.29 -16.67
N ALA A 51 -26.55 2.04 -17.70
CA ALA A 51 -26.51 1.56 -19.09
C ALA A 51 -25.05 1.26 -19.49
N GLY A 52 -24.81 0.05 -20.01
CA GLY A 52 -23.52 -0.35 -20.57
C GLY A 52 -23.11 0.59 -21.72
N GLY A 53 -21.95 1.20 -21.57
CA GLY A 53 -21.25 1.97 -22.58
C GLY A 53 -19.76 1.87 -22.31
N GLY A 54 -18.97 1.64 -23.37
CA GLY A 54 -17.52 1.55 -23.29
C GLY A 54 -16.90 2.67 -22.45
N ILE A 55 -15.77 2.39 -21.82
CA ILE A 55 -15.08 3.31 -20.90
C ILE A 55 -14.53 4.49 -21.72
N VAL A 56 -15.40 5.44 -22.00
CA VAL A 56 -15.03 6.81 -22.37
C VAL A 56 -15.09 7.57 -21.06
N ALA A 57 -13.98 8.12 -20.59
CA ALA A 57 -14.04 9.08 -19.49
C ALA A 57 -15.00 10.17 -19.91
N GLU A 58 -16.10 10.30 -19.19
CA GLU A 58 -16.99 11.45 -19.36
C GLU A 58 -16.10 12.67 -19.18
N GLU A 59 -16.04 13.54 -20.19
CA GLU A 59 -15.26 14.78 -20.14
C GLU A 59 -15.72 15.49 -18.86
N ALA A 60 -14.84 15.58 -17.86
CA ALA A 60 -15.20 16.23 -16.61
C ALA A 60 -15.71 17.63 -16.99
N THR A 61 -17.00 17.87 -16.79
CA THR A 61 -17.61 19.15 -17.15
C THR A 61 -16.85 20.21 -16.37
N PRO A 62 -16.11 21.12 -17.01
CA PRO A 62 -15.31 22.11 -16.28
C PRO A 62 -16.29 22.93 -15.43
N THR A 63 -16.12 22.84 -14.12
CA THR A 63 -16.81 23.75 -13.20
C THR A 63 -16.22 25.13 -13.45
N THR A 64 -16.91 25.93 -14.24
CA THR A 64 -16.46 27.29 -14.56
C THR A 64 -16.67 28.14 -13.31
N VAL A 65 -15.58 28.49 -12.64
CA VAL A 65 -15.61 29.49 -11.56
C VAL A 65 -15.89 30.84 -12.21
N VAL A 66 -17.07 31.44 -11.91
CA VAL A 66 -17.42 32.79 -12.34
C VAL A 66 -16.88 33.76 -11.30
N LEU A 67 -15.74 34.38 -11.58
CA LEU A 67 -15.07 35.33 -10.70
C LEU A 67 -15.41 36.77 -11.08
N GLU A 68 -15.53 37.66 -10.08
CA GLU A 68 -15.76 39.10 -10.26
C GLU A 68 -14.48 39.83 -10.72
N GLU A 69 -14.59 41.06 -11.29
CA GLU A 69 -13.48 41.82 -11.88
C GLU A 69 -12.30 42.01 -10.90
N GLY A 70 -11.19 41.31 -11.18
CA GLY A 70 -9.88 41.34 -10.47
C GLY A 70 -8.99 40.25 -11.01
N SER A 71 -7.89 39.88 -10.32
CA SER A 71 -7.21 38.61 -10.58
C SER A 71 -8.25 37.48 -10.43
N ALA A 72 -8.30 36.58 -11.41
CA ALA A 72 -9.25 35.47 -11.40
C ALA A 72 -8.96 34.50 -10.25
N TYR A 73 -7.76 34.54 -9.68
CA TYR A 73 -7.27 33.61 -8.68
C TYR A 73 -6.58 34.29 -7.50
N ASN A 74 -6.57 33.64 -6.36
CA ASN A 74 -5.88 34.08 -5.15
C ASN A 74 -4.67 33.18 -4.87
N GLU A 75 -3.67 33.70 -4.18
CA GLU A 75 -2.46 33.00 -3.78
C GLU A 75 -2.22 33.05 -2.27
N ALA A 76 -1.42 32.11 -1.76
CA ALA A 76 -1.02 32.12 -0.36
C ALA A 76 -0.23 33.39 0.00
N PRO A 77 -0.37 33.94 1.23
CA PRO A 77 0.35 35.13 1.67
C PRO A 77 1.85 35.06 1.44
N MET A 78 2.48 33.90 1.72
CA MET A 78 3.92 33.73 1.48
C MET A 78 4.30 33.87 0.00
N LEU A 79 3.46 33.41 -0.92
CA LEU A 79 3.69 33.56 -2.36
C LEU A 79 3.44 35.01 -2.81
N ALA A 80 2.44 35.68 -2.26
CA ALA A 80 2.17 37.08 -2.50
C ALA A 80 3.35 37.98 -2.11
N GLU A 81 4.06 37.66 -1.01
CA GLU A 81 5.30 38.34 -0.63
C GLU A 81 6.41 38.13 -1.66
N MET A 82 6.58 36.93 -2.20
CA MET A 82 7.57 36.64 -3.26
C MET A 82 7.22 37.36 -4.58
N VAL A 83 5.93 37.44 -4.92
CA VAL A 83 5.45 38.23 -6.08
C VAL A 83 5.76 39.72 -5.88
N ALA A 84 5.47 40.26 -4.69
CA ALA A 84 5.78 41.66 -4.36
C ALA A 84 7.28 41.94 -4.36
N ALA A 85 8.13 40.97 -4.03
CA ALA A 85 9.59 41.06 -4.12
C ALA A 85 10.12 40.92 -5.56
N GLY A 86 9.27 40.47 -6.50
CA GLY A 86 9.66 40.20 -7.88
C GLY A 86 10.42 38.88 -8.07
N GLU A 87 10.28 37.96 -7.10
CA GLU A 87 10.89 36.65 -7.12
C GLU A 87 10.00 35.59 -7.81
N LEU A 88 8.69 35.83 -7.86
CA LEU A 88 7.71 35.02 -8.58
C LEU A 88 6.84 35.88 -9.50
N PRO A 89 6.34 35.34 -10.62
CA PRO A 89 5.27 35.94 -11.39
C PRO A 89 3.93 35.90 -10.63
N PRO A 90 2.94 36.74 -10.96
CA PRO A 90 1.60 36.70 -10.43
C PRO A 90 0.95 35.31 -10.60
N VAL A 91 -0.02 34.98 -9.75
CA VAL A 91 -0.68 33.64 -9.74
C VAL A 91 -1.30 33.31 -11.10
N ASP A 92 -1.92 34.26 -11.80
CA ASP A 92 -2.50 34.07 -13.13
C ASP A 92 -1.48 33.63 -14.21
N GLU A 93 -0.20 33.93 -14.03
CA GLU A 93 0.88 33.52 -14.92
C GLU A 93 1.53 32.19 -14.51
N ARG A 94 1.22 31.73 -13.31
CA ARG A 94 1.74 30.45 -12.74
C ARG A 94 0.80 29.27 -12.94
N LEU A 95 -0.50 29.53 -12.99
CA LEU A 95 -1.53 28.52 -13.21
C LEU A 95 -1.61 28.11 -14.69
N PRO A 96 -2.12 26.91 -14.99
CA PRO A 96 -2.49 26.49 -16.34
C PRO A 96 -3.54 27.40 -16.98
N MET A 97 -3.89 27.12 -18.25
CA MET A 97 -5.05 27.75 -18.88
C MET A 97 -6.33 27.38 -18.10
N ALA A 98 -7.33 28.26 -18.08
CA ALA A 98 -8.53 28.12 -17.28
C ALA A 98 -9.27 26.77 -17.48
N GLU A 99 -9.29 26.26 -18.72
CA GLU A 99 -9.89 24.96 -19.06
C GLU A 99 -9.05 23.74 -18.63
N ASP A 100 -7.81 23.96 -18.24
CA ASP A 100 -6.86 22.92 -17.83
C ASP A 100 -6.57 22.96 -16.31
N ILE A 101 -7.08 23.95 -15.58
CA ILE A 101 -7.02 24.00 -14.11
C ILE A 101 -7.98 22.95 -13.55
N GLN A 102 -7.51 22.18 -12.56
CA GLN A 102 -8.41 21.32 -11.78
C GLN A 102 -8.97 22.11 -10.58
N VAL A 103 -10.29 22.12 -10.45
CA VAL A 103 -10.97 22.74 -9.32
C VAL A 103 -11.34 21.67 -8.32
N ILE A 104 -10.89 21.81 -7.06
CA ILE A 104 -11.19 20.92 -5.96
C ILE A 104 -12.29 21.56 -5.11
N GLU A 105 -13.34 20.81 -4.82
CA GLU A 105 -14.35 21.20 -3.84
C GLU A 105 -13.86 20.78 -2.45
N PRO A 106 -13.50 21.72 -1.54
CA PRO A 106 -12.99 21.36 -0.22
C PRO A 106 -14.08 20.74 0.67
N VAL A 107 -13.72 19.67 1.40
CA VAL A 107 -14.66 18.90 2.25
C VAL A 107 -15.33 19.78 3.31
N ASP A 108 -14.56 20.62 4.00
CA ASP A 108 -15.06 21.50 5.06
C ASP A 108 -15.27 22.95 4.62
N GLY A 109 -15.42 23.17 3.29
CA GLY A 109 -15.48 24.50 2.70
C GLY A 109 -14.09 25.12 2.52
N VAL A 110 -14.07 26.38 2.04
CA VAL A 110 -12.84 27.11 1.74
C VAL A 110 -11.97 27.24 2.99
N GLY A 111 -10.74 26.74 2.91
CA GLY A 111 -9.80 26.71 4.02
C GLY A 111 -8.99 28.00 4.19
N GLU A 112 -8.11 28.01 5.17
CA GLU A 112 -7.19 29.11 5.49
C GLU A 112 -5.75 28.73 5.14
N TYR A 113 -5.00 29.67 4.57
CA TYR A 113 -3.59 29.48 4.26
C TYR A 113 -2.69 29.55 5.51
N GLY A 114 -1.61 28.78 5.47
CA GLY A 114 -0.51 28.90 6.42
C GLY A 114 -0.23 27.64 7.24
N GLY A 115 0.86 27.68 7.97
CA GLY A 115 1.26 26.70 8.95
C GLY A 115 2.11 25.54 8.40
N THR A 116 2.61 24.75 9.36
CA THR A 116 3.41 23.56 9.11
C THR A 116 2.68 22.32 9.59
N TRP A 117 2.47 21.36 8.72
CA TRP A 117 1.99 20.04 9.08
C TRP A 117 3.17 19.17 9.50
N HIS A 118 3.31 18.95 10.79
CA HIS A 118 4.34 18.09 11.36
C HIS A 118 3.91 16.61 11.29
N ASN A 119 4.87 15.75 10.98
CA ASN A 119 4.64 14.32 10.90
C ASN A 119 5.92 13.54 11.25
N ALA A 120 5.82 12.22 11.42
CA ALA A 120 6.96 11.35 11.60
C ALA A 120 6.87 10.11 10.71
N SER A 121 8.02 9.63 10.25
CA SER A 121 8.14 8.41 9.48
C SER A 121 9.14 7.46 10.14
N TRP A 122 8.97 6.17 9.93
CA TRP A 122 9.94 5.14 10.37
C TRP A 122 11.05 4.92 9.34
N TRP A 123 10.85 5.37 8.10
CA TRP A 123 11.77 5.25 7.00
C TRP A 123 11.94 6.61 6.33
N GLN A 124 13.18 7.03 6.13
CA GLN A 124 13.42 8.32 5.52
C GLN A 124 12.95 8.34 4.06
N GLY A 125 12.13 9.34 3.77
CA GLY A 125 11.60 9.56 2.44
C GLY A 125 10.35 8.77 2.13
N MET A 126 10.03 7.75 2.90
CA MET A 126 8.84 6.92 2.72
C MET A 126 7.96 6.91 3.98
N GLY A 127 6.89 6.14 3.95
CA GLY A 127 6.01 5.95 5.09
C GLY A 127 4.88 6.97 5.13
N ASN A 128 5.16 8.24 5.26
CA ASN A 128 4.12 9.27 5.26
C ASN A 128 4.16 10.22 4.06
N ILE A 129 5.34 10.43 3.47
CA ILE A 129 5.47 11.37 2.33
C ILE A 129 4.81 10.79 1.08
N GLU A 130 5.10 9.54 0.71
CA GLU A 130 4.51 8.92 -0.48
C GLU A 130 2.99 8.80 -0.41
N MET A 131 2.44 8.80 0.81
CA MET A 131 1.00 8.77 1.03
C MET A 131 0.34 10.14 0.92
N ILE A 132 1.11 11.23 0.97
CA ILE A 132 0.61 12.62 0.90
C ILE A 132 0.78 13.18 -0.51
N ILE A 133 1.90 12.89 -1.17
CA ILE A 133 2.18 13.35 -2.53
C ILE A 133 1.51 12.41 -3.55
N TYR A 134 0.36 12.80 -4.08
CA TYR A 134 -0.44 11.94 -4.95
C TYR A 134 -1.12 12.73 -6.07
N ASP A 135 -0.36 12.99 -7.13
CA ASP A 135 -0.82 13.68 -8.34
C ASP A 135 -0.52 12.86 -9.61
N PRO A 136 -1.03 11.62 -9.72
CA PRO A 136 -0.82 10.80 -10.92
C PRO A 136 -1.68 11.28 -12.10
N PRO A 137 -1.42 10.78 -13.32
CA PRO A 137 -2.26 11.05 -14.50
C PRO A 137 -3.74 10.73 -14.30
N VAL A 138 -4.02 9.56 -13.73
CA VAL A 138 -5.35 9.09 -13.28
C VAL A 138 -5.23 8.78 -11.80
N ARG A 139 -6.23 9.11 -11.02
CA ARG A 139 -6.21 8.92 -9.57
C ARG A 139 -7.47 8.21 -9.07
N TRP A 140 -7.37 7.54 -7.93
CA TRP A 140 -8.52 7.06 -7.20
C TRP A 140 -9.32 8.23 -6.61
N ASN A 141 -10.64 8.10 -6.65
CA ASN A 141 -11.50 8.99 -5.89
C ASN A 141 -11.39 8.70 -4.36
N PRO A 142 -11.82 9.63 -3.49
CA PRO A 142 -11.67 9.48 -2.04
C PRO A 142 -12.32 8.22 -1.44
N THR A 143 -13.33 7.65 -2.10
CA THR A 143 -14.08 6.48 -1.63
C THR A 143 -13.61 5.16 -2.23
N TYR A 144 -12.61 5.18 -3.10
CA TYR A 144 -12.11 4.01 -3.85
C TYR A 144 -13.19 3.25 -4.63
N THR A 145 -14.19 3.96 -5.13
CA THR A 145 -15.29 3.39 -5.95
C THR A 145 -15.10 3.64 -7.45
N GLY A 146 -14.05 4.35 -7.84
CA GLY A 146 -13.73 4.66 -9.23
C GLY A 146 -12.53 5.57 -9.37
N TYR A 147 -12.24 5.91 -10.61
CA TYR A 147 -11.10 6.74 -11.00
C TYR A 147 -11.56 8.12 -11.46
N GLU A 148 -10.70 9.11 -11.26
CA GLU A 148 -10.90 10.48 -11.73
C GLU A 148 -9.64 11.00 -12.44
N PRO A 149 -9.77 11.98 -13.34
CA PRO A 149 -8.63 12.62 -13.97
C PRO A 149 -7.74 13.34 -12.94
N GLY A 150 -6.42 13.10 -13.02
CA GLY A 150 -5.39 13.88 -12.32
C GLY A 150 -4.70 14.84 -13.29
N LEU A 151 -3.43 14.57 -13.64
CA LEU A 151 -2.68 15.34 -14.65
C LEU A 151 -3.28 15.21 -16.06
N LEU A 152 -4.03 14.13 -16.33
CA LEU A 152 -4.77 14.01 -17.58
C LEU A 152 -6.04 14.88 -17.55
N ARG A 153 -6.34 15.45 -18.71
CA ARG A 153 -7.65 16.02 -19.01
C ARG A 153 -8.63 14.93 -19.45
N SER A 154 -8.14 13.99 -20.27
CA SER A 154 -8.91 12.83 -20.76
C SER A 154 -7.97 11.72 -21.23
N TRP A 155 -8.53 10.54 -21.45
CA TRP A 155 -7.86 9.42 -22.09
C TRP A 155 -8.82 8.64 -22.99
N GLU A 156 -8.25 7.91 -23.96
CA GLU A 156 -9.00 7.07 -24.87
C GLU A 156 -8.30 5.72 -25.01
N ILE A 157 -9.07 4.63 -24.98
CA ILE A 157 -8.58 3.29 -25.27
C ILE A 157 -9.21 2.87 -26.60
N SER A 158 -8.41 2.33 -27.53
CA SER A 158 -8.91 1.82 -28.80
C SER A 158 -9.91 0.67 -28.60
N GLU A 159 -10.80 0.45 -29.55
CA GLU A 159 -11.83 -0.60 -29.48
C GLU A 159 -11.24 -2.01 -29.29
N ASP A 160 -10.05 -2.25 -29.82
CA ASP A 160 -9.32 -3.51 -29.67
C ASP A 160 -8.41 -3.56 -28.42
N GLY A 161 -8.41 -2.49 -27.62
CA GLY A 161 -7.63 -2.42 -26.38
C GLY A 161 -6.11 -2.31 -26.55
N THR A 162 -5.61 -2.22 -27.78
CA THR A 162 -4.17 -2.24 -28.04
C THR A 162 -3.49 -0.88 -27.99
N MET A 163 -4.27 0.20 -27.94
CA MET A 163 -3.75 1.57 -27.93
C MET A 163 -4.43 2.40 -26.83
N LEU A 164 -3.63 3.06 -26.03
CA LEU A 164 -4.05 4.02 -25.00
C LEU A 164 -3.48 5.40 -25.35
N THR A 165 -4.37 6.40 -25.44
CA THR A 165 -4.02 7.79 -25.67
C THR A 165 -4.27 8.60 -24.41
N TRP A 166 -3.25 9.29 -23.91
CA TRP A 166 -3.33 10.24 -22.81
C TRP A 166 -3.31 11.68 -23.33
N ASN A 167 -4.26 12.49 -22.93
CA ASN A 167 -4.32 13.91 -23.20
C ASN A 167 -4.06 14.69 -21.89
N PHE A 168 -2.91 15.27 -21.77
CA PHE A 168 -2.49 16.01 -20.56
C PHE A 168 -3.10 17.42 -20.51
N ARG A 169 -3.22 17.95 -19.29
CA ARG A 169 -3.55 19.34 -19.05
C ARG A 169 -2.39 20.22 -19.53
N ARG A 170 -2.69 21.34 -20.16
CA ARG A 170 -1.71 22.25 -20.77
C ARG A 170 -1.34 23.38 -19.84
N GLY A 171 -0.07 23.75 -19.81
CA GLY A 171 0.43 24.86 -19.01
C GLY A 171 0.73 24.51 -17.56
N ILE A 172 0.72 23.22 -17.20
CA ILE A 172 1.27 22.75 -15.93
C ILE A 172 2.78 23.03 -15.93
N LYS A 173 3.31 23.43 -14.78
CA LYS A 173 4.73 23.71 -14.59
C LYS A 173 5.33 22.85 -13.51
N TRP A 174 6.60 22.53 -13.66
CA TRP A 174 7.43 22.03 -12.59
C TRP A 174 7.55 23.09 -11.47
N SER A 175 7.88 22.65 -10.26
CA SER A 175 7.95 23.55 -9.08
C SER A 175 8.99 24.65 -9.17
N ASP A 176 9.90 24.59 -10.13
CA ASP A 176 10.89 25.63 -10.45
C ASP A 176 10.43 26.58 -11.57
N GLY A 177 9.20 26.42 -12.08
CA GLY A 177 8.56 27.28 -13.06
C GLY A 177 8.82 26.91 -14.52
N VAL A 178 9.55 25.84 -14.79
CA VAL A 178 9.72 25.31 -16.15
C VAL A 178 8.44 24.57 -16.56
N ASP A 179 8.01 24.74 -17.82
CA ASP A 179 6.81 24.09 -18.32
C ASP A 179 6.98 22.54 -18.34
N PHE A 180 5.99 21.81 -17.81
CA PHE A 180 5.87 20.38 -18.00
C PHE A 180 5.31 20.10 -19.39
N ILE A 181 6.12 19.49 -20.23
CA ILE A 181 5.78 19.14 -21.62
C ILE A 181 5.93 17.62 -21.78
N PRO A 182 4.83 16.84 -21.78
CA PRO A 182 4.87 15.38 -21.92
C PRO A 182 5.76 14.88 -23.06
N ALA A 183 5.71 15.52 -24.23
CA ALA A 183 6.56 15.16 -25.37
C ALA A 183 8.06 15.42 -25.15
N VAL A 184 8.45 16.08 -24.06
CA VAL A 184 9.84 16.29 -23.65
C VAL A 184 10.16 15.43 -22.41
N ASP A 185 9.41 15.60 -21.34
CA ASP A 185 9.72 14.99 -20.04
C ASP A 185 9.43 13.48 -20.01
N LEU A 186 8.27 13.06 -20.55
CA LEU A 186 7.93 11.62 -20.63
C LEU A 186 8.64 10.93 -21.80
N ALA A 187 8.99 11.65 -22.87
CA ALA A 187 9.86 11.10 -23.89
C ALA A 187 11.26 10.81 -23.33
N TYR A 188 11.78 11.68 -22.47
CA TYR A 188 13.04 11.47 -21.78
C TYR A 188 12.96 10.30 -20.78
N TRP A 189 11.86 10.19 -20.01
CA TRP A 189 11.63 9.01 -19.20
C TRP A 189 11.69 7.72 -20.03
N TRP A 190 11.04 7.70 -21.20
CA TRP A 190 11.02 6.53 -22.06
C TRP A 190 12.40 6.22 -22.67
N GLU A 191 13.17 7.26 -23.00
CA GLU A 191 14.58 7.11 -23.42
C GLU A 191 15.40 6.43 -22.32
N LEU A 192 15.28 6.87 -21.08
CA LEU A 192 15.98 6.26 -19.94
C LEU A 192 15.51 4.83 -19.67
N ALA A 193 14.19 4.57 -19.72
CA ALA A 193 13.61 3.25 -19.45
C ALA A 193 13.99 2.19 -20.47
N THR A 194 14.28 2.60 -21.72
CA THR A 194 14.71 1.73 -22.83
C THR A 194 16.24 1.70 -23.03
N ASN A 195 16.98 2.40 -22.19
CA ASN A 195 18.45 2.47 -22.30
C ASN A 195 19.11 1.31 -21.59
N ASP A 196 19.75 0.42 -22.36
CA ASP A 196 20.46 -0.76 -21.81
C ASP A 196 21.66 -0.42 -20.93
N ASP A 197 22.26 0.74 -21.08
CA ASP A 197 23.41 1.21 -20.31
C ASP A 197 23.01 1.91 -18.99
N PHE A 198 21.70 2.21 -18.77
CA PHE A 198 21.16 2.87 -17.58
C PHE A 198 20.04 2.03 -16.97
N LYS A 199 20.21 1.52 -15.75
CA LYS A 199 19.32 0.51 -15.14
C LYS A 199 18.49 1.02 -13.97
N LEU A 200 18.60 2.30 -13.59
CA LEU A 200 17.78 2.88 -12.51
C LEU A 200 16.33 3.18 -12.95
N VAL A 201 16.12 3.39 -14.23
CA VAL A 201 14.78 3.57 -14.82
C VAL A 201 14.51 2.36 -15.72
N THR A 202 13.38 1.71 -15.56
CA THR A 202 13.02 0.51 -16.31
C THR A 202 11.63 0.65 -16.91
N ILE A 203 11.36 -0.13 -17.95
CA ILE A 203 10.01 -0.26 -18.48
C ILE A 203 9.14 -0.90 -17.39
N PRO A 204 8.02 -0.27 -16.99
CA PRO A 204 7.15 -0.83 -15.96
C PRO A 204 6.53 -2.15 -16.43
N PHE A 205 6.10 -3.01 -15.50
CA PHE A 205 5.54 -4.32 -15.84
C PHE A 205 4.31 -4.23 -16.77
N TRP A 206 3.47 -3.22 -16.57
CA TRP A 206 2.29 -2.96 -17.40
C TRP A 206 2.63 -2.39 -18.80
N GLY A 207 3.86 -1.95 -18.99
CA GLY A 207 4.38 -1.49 -20.28
C GLY A 207 4.90 -2.61 -21.17
N ARG A 208 4.58 -3.87 -20.84
CA ARG A 208 5.00 -5.05 -21.63
C ARG A 208 3.83 -5.95 -21.96
N ASP A 209 3.91 -6.55 -23.14
CA ASP A 209 3.05 -7.66 -23.54
C ASP A 209 3.36 -8.94 -22.75
N SER A 210 2.50 -9.93 -22.85
CA SER A 210 2.65 -11.22 -22.16
C SER A 210 3.88 -12.04 -22.60
N ASP A 211 4.48 -11.72 -23.74
CA ASP A 211 5.73 -12.31 -24.25
C ASP A 211 6.98 -11.49 -23.87
N GLY A 212 6.79 -10.42 -23.09
CA GLY A 212 7.84 -9.50 -22.63
C GLY A 212 8.17 -8.38 -23.62
N ALA A 213 7.51 -8.30 -24.78
CA ALA A 213 7.72 -7.19 -25.71
C ALA A 213 7.31 -5.85 -25.07
N ALA A 214 8.13 -4.83 -25.25
CA ALA A 214 7.82 -3.50 -24.74
C ALA A 214 6.76 -2.82 -25.62
N MET A 215 5.88 -2.03 -25.00
CA MET A 215 4.97 -1.12 -25.71
C MET A 215 5.76 -0.12 -26.57
N GLU A 216 5.12 0.40 -27.61
CA GLU A 216 5.63 1.54 -28.35
C GLU A 216 5.05 2.83 -27.78
N VAL A 217 5.89 3.85 -27.58
CA VAL A 217 5.47 5.15 -27.06
C VAL A 217 5.72 6.22 -28.13
N SER A 218 4.73 7.09 -28.36
CA SER A 218 4.84 8.19 -29.30
C SER A 218 4.11 9.43 -28.79
N PHE A 219 4.51 10.60 -29.29
CA PHE A 219 3.99 11.92 -28.92
C PHE A 219 3.56 12.66 -30.19
N PRO A 220 2.26 12.58 -30.58
CA PRO A 220 1.75 13.27 -31.76
C PRO A 220 1.82 14.80 -31.67
N ASP A 221 1.76 15.33 -30.45
CA ASP A 221 1.94 16.75 -30.10
C ASP A 221 2.52 16.88 -28.69
N ASP A 222 2.73 18.11 -28.23
CA ASP A 222 3.41 18.39 -26.95
C ASP A 222 2.71 17.82 -25.72
N TYR A 223 1.39 17.60 -25.78
CA TYR A 223 0.54 17.21 -24.63
C TYR A 223 -0.19 15.90 -24.82
N THR A 224 0.07 15.19 -25.91
CA THR A 224 -0.54 13.87 -26.17
C THR A 224 0.53 12.79 -26.16
N MET A 225 0.32 11.76 -25.34
CA MET A 225 1.13 10.54 -25.31
C MET A 225 0.28 9.36 -25.78
N VAL A 226 0.81 8.57 -26.71
CA VAL A 226 0.18 7.34 -27.21
C VAL A 226 1.07 6.17 -26.86
N MET A 227 0.47 5.17 -26.22
CA MET A 227 1.07 3.87 -25.89
C MET A 227 0.40 2.78 -26.70
N GLN A 228 1.17 1.91 -27.32
CA GLN A 228 0.69 0.86 -28.21
C GLN A 228 1.29 -0.48 -27.80
N TRP A 229 0.44 -1.47 -27.54
CA TRP A 229 0.80 -2.87 -27.29
C TRP A 229 0.44 -3.76 -28.47
N ASN A 230 1.00 -4.98 -28.52
CA ASN A 230 0.60 -6.00 -29.49
C ASN A 230 -0.64 -6.78 -29.02
N GLU A 231 -0.96 -6.73 -27.72
CA GLU A 231 -2.08 -7.41 -27.06
C GLU A 231 -3.00 -6.38 -26.39
N PRO A 232 -4.30 -6.68 -26.20
CA PRO A 232 -5.22 -5.78 -25.48
C PRO A 232 -4.78 -5.53 -24.03
N HIS A 233 -4.82 -4.28 -23.59
CA HIS A 233 -4.39 -3.87 -22.26
C HIS A 233 -5.31 -2.78 -21.66
N TYR A 234 -6.52 -3.16 -21.24
CA TYR A 234 -7.53 -2.21 -20.74
C TYR A 234 -7.25 -1.66 -19.34
N ILE A 235 -6.31 -2.23 -18.58
CA ILE A 235 -6.02 -1.81 -17.22
C ILE A 235 -4.82 -0.85 -17.10
N ALA A 236 -4.01 -0.68 -18.14
CA ALA A 236 -2.77 0.12 -18.07
C ALA A 236 -3.01 1.53 -17.52
N ASN A 237 -4.13 2.15 -17.89
CA ASN A 237 -4.54 3.46 -17.40
C ASN A 237 -4.72 3.52 -15.88
N PHE A 238 -5.20 2.44 -15.27
CA PHE A 238 -5.51 2.39 -13.84
C PHE A 238 -4.30 2.01 -12.99
N VAL A 239 -3.32 1.32 -13.57
CA VAL A 239 -2.10 0.93 -12.85
C VAL A 239 -1.32 2.17 -12.38
N VAL A 240 -1.27 3.23 -13.21
CA VAL A 240 -0.61 4.50 -12.83
C VAL A 240 -1.32 5.24 -11.70
N ALA A 241 -2.58 4.91 -11.42
CA ALA A 241 -3.31 5.44 -10.25
C ALA A 241 -2.73 4.95 -8.90
N GLN A 242 -1.77 4.02 -8.90
CA GLN A 242 -0.95 3.72 -7.72
C GLN A 242 -0.05 4.89 -7.29
N GLY A 243 0.13 5.91 -8.15
CA GLY A 243 0.89 7.11 -7.84
C GLY A 243 2.36 6.82 -7.57
N PHE A 244 2.75 6.65 -6.32
CA PHE A 244 4.15 6.54 -5.92
C PHE A 244 4.95 5.47 -6.70
N TRP A 245 4.41 4.26 -6.83
CA TRP A 245 5.16 3.15 -7.42
C TRP A 245 5.20 3.16 -8.94
N GLU A 246 4.17 3.70 -9.58
CA GLU A 246 4.03 3.58 -11.04
C GLU A 246 4.16 4.93 -11.76
N TRP A 247 3.71 6.02 -11.13
CA TRP A 247 3.79 7.34 -11.73
C TRP A 247 5.09 8.08 -11.40
N LEU A 248 5.49 8.16 -10.13
CA LEU A 248 6.71 8.88 -9.74
C LEU A 248 7.96 8.44 -10.50
N PRO A 249 8.17 7.14 -10.81
CA PRO A 249 9.27 6.71 -11.67
C PRO A 249 9.25 7.30 -13.09
N MET A 250 8.09 7.78 -13.56
CA MET A 250 7.94 8.44 -14.87
C MET A 250 8.22 9.94 -14.82
N GLU A 251 8.15 10.59 -13.67
CA GLU A 251 8.45 12.01 -13.48
C GLU A 251 9.95 12.28 -13.60
N ARG A 252 10.39 12.60 -14.82
CA ARG A 252 11.81 12.88 -15.13
C ARG A 252 11.94 14.25 -15.78
N PRO A 253 12.13 15.32 -14.97
CA PRO A 253 12.27 16.70 -15.49
C PRO A 253 13.51 16.80 -16.38
N PHE A 254 13.30 16.84 -17.69
CA PHE A 254 14.36 16.85 -18.69
C PHE A 254 15.36 17.98 -18.45
N HIS A 255 14.88 19.19 -18.20
CA HIS A 255 15.72 20.37 -17.99
C HIS A 255 16.67 20.24 -16.78
N PHE A 256 16.26 19.48 -15.74
CA PHE A 256 17.05 19.26 -14.53
C PHE A 256 18.04 18.10 -14.68
N LEU A 257 17.63 17.03 -15.34
CA LEU A 257 18.40 15.78 -15.43
C LEU A 257 19.36 15.76 -16.62
N SER A 258 18.96 16.27 -17.79
CA SER A 258 19.74 16.18 -19.02
C SER A 258 21.15 16.84 -18.94
N PRO A 259 21.41 17.88 -18.10
CA PRO A 259 22.77 18.36 -17.90
C PRO A 259 23.73 17.37 -17.23
N ASN A 260 23.21 16.29 -16.64
CA ASN A 260 24.01 15.22 -16.04
C ASN A 260 24.01 13.92 -16.85
N ASP A 261 23.30 13.89 -17.97
CA ASP A 261 23.19 12.72 -18.84
C ASP A 261 24.29 12.75 -19.93
N PRO A 262 25.10 11.66 -20.06
CA PRO A 262 26.15 11.57 -21.07
C PRO A 262 25.65 11.66 -22.51
N ASN A 263 24.36 11.39 -22.76
CA ASN A 263 23.75 11.54 -24.09
C ASN A 263 23.57 13.03 -24.49
N TYR A 264 23.45 13.93 -23.51
CA TYR A 264 23.26 15.37 -23.72
C TYR A 264 24.48 16.18 -23.36
N ASP A 265 25.33 15.72 -22.43
CA ASP A 265 26.64 16.32 -22.11
C ASP A 265 27.72 15.24 -22.08
N SER A 266 28.52 15.19 -23.14
CA SER A 266 29.59 14.18 -23.30
C SER A 266 30.72 14.30 -22.27
N SER A 267 30.73 15.31 -21.40
CA SER A 267 31.65 15.40 -20.25
C SER A 267 31.17 14.63 -19.02
N LYS A 268 29.93 14.14 -19.05
CA LYS A 268 29.27 13.40 -17.98
C LYS A 268 29.34 11.90 -18.22
N THR A 269 28.99 11.16 -17.17
CA THR A 269 28.86 9.71 -17.17
C THR A 269 27.51 9.30 -16.61
N TYR A 270 27.08 8.05 -16.79
CA TYR A 270 25.86 7.56 -16.14
C TYR A 270 25.95 7.61 -14.60
N ALA A 271 27.14 7.52 -14.00
CA ALA A 271 27.29 7.74 -12.57
C ALA A 271 26.95 9.18 -12.13
N ASP A 272 27.17 10.18 -12.98
CA ASP A 272 26.76 11.57 -12.72
C ASP A 272 25.23 11.69 -12.78
N LEU A 273 24.59 10.99 -13.73
CA LEU A 273 23.12 10.95 -13.84
C LEU A 273 22.52 10.16 -12.66
N GLU A 274 23.08 9.00 -12.30
CA GLU A 274 22.65 8.20 -11.16
C GLU A 274 22.67 8.99 -9.84
N ALA A 275 23.63 9.90 -9.68
CA ALA A 275 23.73 10.74 -8.48
C ALA A 275 22.54 11.71 -8.30
N VAL A 276 21.80 12.01 -9.37
CA VAL A 276 20.64 12.92 -9.37
C VAL A 276 19.32 12.21 -9.69
N VAL A 277 19.39 11.01 -10.32
CA VAL A 277 18.23 10.14 -10.55
C VAL A 277 18.24 9.05 -9.49
N HIS A 278 17.38 9.13 -8.51
CA HIS A 278 17.21 8.07 -7.56
C HIS A 278 16.05 7.15 -8.01
N SER A 279 16.15 5.85 -7.73
CA SER A 279 15.02 4.92 -7.89
C SER A 279 13.96 5.24 -6.84
N GLY A 280 12.69 5.13 -7.17
CA GLY A 280 11.53 5.14 -6.27
C GLY A 280 11.41 6.26 -5.22
N ASP A 281 12.44 6.49 -4.43
CA ASP A 281 12.47 7.44 -3.30
C ASP A 281 13.21 8.77 -3.59
N TRP A 282 13.44 9.07 -4.85
CA TRP A 282 14.22 10.22 -5.31
C TRP A 282 13.68 11.58 -4.83
N LEU A 283 12.36 11.77 -4.79
CA LEU A 283 11.72 13.00 -4.29
C LEU A 283 12.11 13.32 -2.85
N MET A 284 12.39 12.33 -2.04
CA MET A 284 12.69 12.47 -0.62
C MET A 284 14.17 12.62 -0.35
N ASN A 285 15.02 12.34 -1.34
CA ASN A 285 16.47 12.30 -1.16
C ASN A 285 17.21 13.46 -1.84
N VAL A 286 16.53 14.24 -2.70
CA VAL A 286 17.17 15.35 -3.44
C VAL A 286 16.45 16.66 -3.16
N ALA A 287 17.02 17.48 -2.29
CA ALA A 287 16.50 18.82 -2.02
C ALA A 287 16.51 19.67 -3.30
N GLY A 288 15.37 20.30 -3.62
CA GLY A 288 15.21 21.13 -4.80
C GLY A 288 14.99 20.35 -6.11
N TYR A 289 14.73 19.05 -6.06
CA TYR A 289 14.29 18.30 -7.23
C TYR A 289 12.94 18.85 -7.71
N PRO A 290 12.79 19.23 -8.98
CA PRO A 290 11.52 19.74 -9.49
C PRO A 290 10.42 18.68 -9.43
N CYS A 291 9.23 19.04 -8.96
CA CYS A 291 8.10 18.13 -8.83
C CYS A 291 6.79 18.75 -9.32
N LEU A 292 5.76 17.93 -9.56
CA LEU A 292 4.43 18.36 -10.02
C LEU A 292 3.39 18.38 -8.89
N HIS A 293 3.80 17.98 -7.68
CA HIS A 293 2.92 17.78 -6.51
C HIS A 293 2.68 19.09 -5.75
N ALA A 294 1.71 19.05 -4.83
CA ALA A 294 1.34 20.19 -3.99
C ALA A 294 2.50 20.69 -3.11
N TRP A 295 3.37 19.79 -2.66
CA TRP A 295 4.59 20.10 -1.90
C TRP A 295 5.79 19.37 -2.49
N CYS A 296 6.91 20.06 -2.54
CA CYS A 296 8.16 19.53 -3.08
C CYS A 296 9.29 19.60 -2.05
N PRO A 297 10.25 18.66 -2.05
CA PRO A 297 11.31 18.60 -1.06
C PRO A 297 12.27 19.79 -1.20
N THR A 298 12.37 20.60 -0.16
CA THR A 298 13.29 21.77 -0.10
C THR A 298 14.46 21.55 0.83
N THR A 299 14.29 20.66 1.83
CA THR A 299 15.37 20.29 2.74
C THR A 299 15.34 18.78 2.98
N VAL A 300 16.46 18.14 2.79
CA VAL A 300 16.67 16.72 3.12
C VAL A 300 17.86 16.62 4.05
N SER A 301 17.64 16.21 5.30
CA SER A 301 18.68 15.94 6.30
C SER A 301 18.75 14.42 6.49
N PRO A 302 19.74 13.73 5.91
CA PRO A 302 19.84 12.27 5.98
C PRO A 302 19.89 11.76 7.42
N GLY A 303 19.02 10.82 7.75
CA GLY A 303 18.88 10.25 9.10
C GLY A 303 18.13 11.11 10.11
N GLU A 304 17.56 12.25 9.70
CA GLU A 304 16.88 13.18 10.61
C GLU A 304 15.48 13.56 10.15
N ARG A 305 15.34 14.21 8.98
CA ARG A 305 14.05 14.72 8.47
C ARG A 305 14.05 15.06 6.99
N THR A 306 12.86 15.18 6.45
CA THR A 306 12.59 15.80 5.14
C THR A 306 11.55 16.91 5.30
N ILE A 307 11.83 18.09 4.74
CA ILE A 307 10.89 19.21 4.71
C ILE A 307 10.46 19.44 3.26
N LEU A 308 9.15 19.45 3.06
CA LEU A 308 8.52 19.78 1.79
C LEU A 308 7.84 21.13 1.94
N THR A 309 8.03 22.00 0.94
CA THR A 309 7.40 23.33 0.91
C THR A 309 6.40 23.39 -0.23
N ARG A 310 5.36 24.18 -0.06
CA ARG A 310 4.36 24.49 -1.07
C ARG A 310 4.99 24.71 -2.45
N ASN A 311 4.45 24.02 -3.46
CA ASN A 311 4.80 24.25 -4.85
C ASN A 311 4.17 25.57 -5.33
N PRO A 312 4.96 26.62 -5.68
CA PRO A 312 4.40 27.88 -6.11
C PRO A 312 3.68 27.82 -7.46
N TYR A 313 3.94 26.79 -8.25
CA TYR A 313 3.33 26.54 -9.56
C TYR A 313 2.30 25.43 -9.55
N TYR A 314 1.76 25.08 -8.36
CA TYR A 314 0.77 24.03 -8.26
C TYR A 314 -0.51 24.37 -9.03
N TRP A 315 -1.02 23.44 -9.79
CA TRP A 315 -1.98 23.62 -10.87
C TRP A 315 -3.45 23.47 -10.48
N LYS A 316 -3.75 23.21 -9.19
CA LYS A 316 -5.11 23.08 -8.67
C LYS A 316 -5.53 24.31 -7.89
N VAL A 317 -6.83 24.59 -7.95
CA VAL A 317 -7.48 25.64 -7.14
C VAL A 317 -8.70 25.10 -6.44
N ASP A 318 -9.18 25.76 -5.39
CA ASP A 318 -10.48 25.49 -4.80
C ASP A 318 -11.63 26.15 -5.57
N THR A 319 -12.86 25.93 -5.10
CA THR A 319 -14.08 26.52 -5.69
C THR A 319 -14.18 28.03 -5.57
N ALA A 320 -13.37 28.67 -4.73
CA ALA A 320 -13.27 30.12 -4.61
C ALA A 320 -12.11 30.71 -5.43
N GLY A 321 -11.36 29.89 -6.17
CA GLY A 321 -10.21 30.29 -6.98
C GLY A 321 -8.92 30.48 -6.18
N ASN A 322 -8.83 29.94 -4.96
CA ASN A 322 -7.59 29.94 -4.19
C ASN A 322 -6.64 28.87 -4.69
N GLN A 323 -5.39 29.23 -5.05
CA GLN A 323 -4.38 28.26 -5.44
C GLN A 323 -4.01 27.36 -4.25
N LEU A 324 -4.17 26.06 -4.41
CA LEU A 324 -3.81 25.05 -3.40
C LEU A 324 -2.28 24.82 -3.39
N PRO A 325 -1.74 24.16 -2.35
CA PRO A 325 -2.35 23.73 -1.12
C PRO A 325 -2.60 24.86 -0.14
N TYR A 326 -3.43 24.64 0.91
CA TYR A 326 -3.59 25.64 1.98
C TYR A 326 -2.41 25.66 2.95
N ILE A 327 -1.86 24.48 3.31
CA ILE A 327 -0.73 24.34 4.22
C ILE A 327 0.58 24.71 3.49
N ASP A 328 1.45 25.49 4.14
CA ASP A 328 2.68 25.97 3.54
C ASP A 328 3.80 24.93 3.52
N THR A 329 3.91 24.13 4.59
CA THR A 329 5.06 23.24 4.80
C THR A 329 4.59 21.89 5.39
N ILE A 330 5.26 20.83 4.99
CA ILE A 330 5.19 19.52 5.65
C ILE A 330 6.58 19.21 6.19
N ASP A 331 6.70 18.97 7.51
CA ASP A 331 7.95 18.59 8.18
C ASP A 331 7.84 17.16 8.69
N VAL A 332 8.59 16.24 8.06
CA VAL A 332 8.57 14.82 8.41
C VAL A 332 9.87 14.41 9.09
N ALA A 333 9.80 14.19 10.41
CA ALA A 333 10.92 13.68 11.20
C ALA A 333 11.12 12.17 10.98
N LEU A 334 12.36 11.72 10.92
CA LEU A 334 12.68 10.30 10.94
C LEU A 334 12.73 9.79 12.39
N ILE A 335 11.80 8.94 12.76
CA ILE A 335 11.76 8.28 14.07
C ILE A 335 11.53 6.78 13.84
N THR A 336 12.60 6.01 13.88
CA THR A 336 12.56 4.57 13.61
C THR A 336 11.95 3.73 14.74
N ASP A 337 11.98 4.25 15.98
CA ASP A 337 11.40 3.58 17.13
C ASP A 337 9.89 3.83 17.21
N ASN A 338 9.10 2.75 17.13
CA ASN A 338 7.62 2.81 17.12
C ASN A 338 7.05 3.38 18.41
N GLN A 339 7.67 3.08 19.58
CA GLN A 339 7.18 3.58 20.86
C GLN A 339 7.46 5.08 21.00
N ALA A 340 8.61 5.55 20.51
CA ALA A 340 8.92 6.97 20.47
C ALA A 340 7.92 7.73 19.59
N ARG A 341 7.61 7.23 18.38
CA ARG A 341 6.58 7.83 17.52
C ARG A 341 5.22 7.88 18.18
N LEU A 342 4.76 6.75 18.75
CA LEU A 342 3.48 6.67 19.46
C LEU A 342 3.39 7.71 20.57
N LEU A 343 4.46 7.87 21.37
CA LEU A 343 4.49 8.85 22.45
C LEU A 343 4.43 10.29 21.94
N GLU A 344 5.05 10.60 20.80
CA GLU A 344 4.97 11.92 20.18
C GLU A 344 3.59 12.22 19.62
N VAL A 345 2.95 11.26 18.95
CA VAL A 345 1.54 11.36 18.52
C VAL A 345 0.62 11.58 19.73
N ALA A 346 0.77 10.77 20.77
CA ALA A 346 -0.03 10.87 22.00
C ALA A 346 0.15 12.19 22.76
N GLN A 347 1.27 12.90 22.54
CA GLN A 347 1.52 14.26 23.07
C GLN A 347 0.94 15.37 22.20
N GLY A 348 0.25 15.05 21.11
CA GLY A 348 -0.34 16.01 20.18
C GLY A 348 0.70 16.85 19.42
N LYS A 349 1.88 16.27 19.13
CA LYS A 349 2.94 16.98 18.38
C LYS A 349 2.69 17.06 16.89
N TYR A 350 1.80 16.22 16.37
CA TYR A 350 1.49 16.13 14.94
C TYR A 350 0.03 16.52 14.71
N GLU A 351 -0.21 17.35 13.71
CA GLU A 351 -1.55 17.91 13.43
C GLU A 351 -2.49 16.84 12.88
N ALA A 352 -2.00 15.93 12.02
CA ALA A 352 -2.72 14.76 11.60
C ALA A 352 -1.75 13.61 11.34
N SER A 353 -1.98 12.46 11.96
CA SER A 353 -1.19 11.24 11.77
C SER A 353 -2.07 10.13 11.22
N PHE A 354 -1.86 9.81 9.94
CA PHE A 354 -2.57 8.73 9.23
C PHE A 354 -1.83 7.41 9.32
N ARG A 355 -0.52 7.45 9.57
CA ARG A 355 0.36 6.29 9.67
C ARG A 355 1.35 6.43 10.82
N GLY A 356 1.96 5.30 11.22
CA GLY A 356 2.98 5.28 12.27
C GLY A 356 2.45 5.01 13.68
N THR A 357 1.12 4.96 13.84
CA THR A 357 0.39 4.50 15.04
C THR A 357 -0.65 3.45 14.67
N ASP A 358 -0.49 2.83 13.53
CA ASP A 358 -1.39 1.89 12.86
C ASP A 358 -1.51 0.51 13.56
N ASP A 359 -1.01 0.39 14.79
CA ASP A 359 -1.27 -0.74 15.68
C ASP A 359 -2.53 -0.47 16.51
N PRO A 360 -3.64 -1.21 16.29
CA PRO A 360 -4.92 -0.99 16.99
C PRO A 360 -4.84 -1.23 18.50
N THR A 361 -3.83 -1.95 18.99
CA THR A 361 -3.60 -2.14 20.43
C THR A 361 -3.27 -0.81 21.14
N ASN A 362 -2.87 0.22 20.39
CA ASN A 362 -2.62 1.56 20.91
C ASN A 362 -3.89 2.40 21.10
N ILE A 363 -5.03 2.00 20.53
CA ILE A 363 -6.29 2.76 20.59
C ILE A 363 -6.69 3.12 22.04
N PRO A 364 -6.70 2.21 23.03
CA PRO A 364 -7.06 2.56 24.40
C PRO A 364 -6.14 3.63 25.00
N PHE A 365 -4.83 3.52 24.75
CA PHE A 365 -3.84 4.49 25.23
C PHE A 365 -4.05 5.86 24.56
N LEU A 366 -4.25 5.91 23.26
CA LEU A 366 -4.50 7.15 22.53
C LEU A 366 -5.79 7.82 22.99
N LEU A 367 -6.87 7.08 23.22
CA LEU A 367 -8.13 7.61 23.75
C LEU A 367 -7.95 8.23 25.15
N GLU A 368 -7.11 7.63 25.99
CA GLU A 368 -6.81 8.16 27.32
C GLU A 368 -6.03 9.50 27.26
N GLN A 369 -5.22 9.70 26.21
CA GLN A 369 -4.42 10.91 26.02
C GLN A 369 -5.15 12.03 25.26
N ALA A 370 -6.21 11.71 24.55
CA ALA A 370 -6.86 12.57 23.55
C ALA A 370 -7.32 13.93 24.13
N GLU A 371 -8.07 13.93 25.25
CA GLU A 371 -8.58 15.16 25.87
C GLU A 371 -7.45 16.06 26.39
N ALA A 372 -6.41 15.46 27.00
CA ALA A 372 -5.31 16.21 27.62
C ALA A 372 -4.38 16.86 26.58
N ASN A 373 -4.31 16.31 25.38
CA ASN A 373 -3.39 16.71 24.30
C ASN A 373 -4.12 17.24 23.06
N ASP A 374 -5.40 17.57 23.19
CA ASP A 374 -6.20 18.29 22.21
C ASP A 374 -6.23 17.62 20.82
N PHE A 375 -6.52 16.32 20.77
CA PHE A 375 -6.72 15.57 19.54
C PHE A 375 -7.93 14.62 19.62
N THR A 376 -8.35 14.13 18.49
CA THR A 376 -9.42 13.13 18.33
C THR A 376 -8.89 11.94 17.53
N LEU A 377 -9.32 10.71 17.89
CA LEU A 377 -9.21 9.57 16.99
C LEU A 377 -10.33 9.67 15.97
N TRP A 378 -9.98 9.69 14.66
CA TRP A 378 -10.94 9.91 13.60
C TRP A 378 -11.95 8.75 13.53
N PRO A 379 -13.26 8.98 13.73
CA PRO A 379 -14.23 7.89 13.90
C PRO A 379 -14.53 7.15 12.59
N GLY A 380 -14.30 7.78 11.45
CA GLY A 380 -14.55 7.22 10.12
C GLY A 380 -13.34 6.49 9.50
N ALA A 381 -12.26 6.30 10.25
CA ALA A 381 -11.10 5.57 9.76
C ALA A 381 -11.39 4.06 9.74
N VAL A 382 -11.24 3.44 8.56
CA VAL A 382 -11.39 2.00 8.36
C VAL A 382 -10.10 1.41 7.78
N ASN A 383 -9.87 0.15 8.04
CA ASN A 383 -8.72 -0.56 7.51
C ASN A 383 -8.98 -0.98 6.05
N GLY A 384 -8.17 -0.49 5.13
CA GLY A 384 -8.16 -0.92 3.72
C GLY A 384 -7.23 -2.12 3.45
N ALA A 385 -6.52 -2.64 4.46
CA ALA A 385 -5.76 -3.87 4.32
C ALA A 385 -6.68 -5.09 4.36
N GLY A 386 -6.20 -6.22 3.82
CA GLY A 386 -6.84 -7.52 3.97
C GLY A 386 -6.40 -8.21 5.27
N SER A 387 -5.74 -9.36 5.14
CA SER A 387 -5.31 -10.13 6.30
C SER A 387 -3.88 -9.81 6.75
N TRP A 388 -3.64 -9.82 8.08
CA TRP A 388 -2.33 -9.71 8.69
C TRP A 388 -2.33 -10.28 10.13
N PRO A 389 -1.26 -11.02 10.58
CA PRO A 389 -0.22 -11.60 9.75
C PRO A 389 -0.74 -12.74 8.87
N GLY A 390 0.07 -13.11 7.89
CA GLY A 390 -0.15 -14.27 7.05
C GLY A 390 1.18 -14.96 6.73
N TRP A 391 1.10 -16.11 6.06
CA TRP A 391 2.27 -16.89 5.67
C TRP A 391 2.12 -17.42 4.26
N ASN A 392 3.08 -17.09 3.39
CA ASN A 392 3.20 -17.69 2.05
C ASN A 392 3.79 -19.09 2.18
N ILE A 393 3.21 -20.06 1.50
CA ILE A 393 3.75 -21.42 1.37
C ILE A 393 4.44 -21.51 0.01
N ASN A 394 5.72 -21.87 -0.03
CA ASN A 394 6.48 -21.84 -1.27
C ASN A 394 6.19 -23.04 -2.18
N MET A 395 5.48 -22.83 -3.25
CA MET A 395 5.23 -23.84 -4.28
C MET A 395 6.48 -24.15 -5.13
N ASN A 396 7.47 -23.27 -5.09
CA ASN A 396 8.71 -23.37 -5.88
C ASN A 396 9.94 -23.62 -5.01
N PHE A 397 9.80 -24.34 -3.89
CA PHE A 397 10.95 -24.58 -2.99
C PHE A 397 12.17 -25.12 -3.72
N ASN A 398 13.32 -24.45 -3.58
CA ASN A 398 14.53 -24.68 -4.38
C ASN A 398 15.84 -24.66 -3.59
N ASP A 399 15.79 -24.78 -2.26
CA ASP A 399 17.00 -24.81 -1.42
C ASP A 399 17.65 -26.21 -1.40
N CYS A 400 17.98 -26.72 -2.60
CA CYS A 400 18.62 -28.02 -2.75
C CYS A 400 20.09 -28.03 -2.38
N GLU A 401 20.71 -26.88 -2.14
CA GLU A 401 22.06 -26.82 -1.60
C GLU A 401 22.07 -27.14 -0.09
N THR A 402 21.11 -26.59 0.65
CA THR A 402 20.93 -26.89 2.09
C THR A 402 20.33 -28.29 2.31
N TYR A 403 19.44 -28.75 1.42
CA TYR A 403 18.70 -30.01 1.54
C TYR A 403 18.96 -30.95 0.35
N PRO A 404 20.22 -31.38 0.11
CA PRO A 404 20.59 -32.12 -1.10
C PRO A 404 19.85 -33.45 -1.27
N ASP A 405 19.50 -34.14 -0.18
CA ASP A 405 18.87 -35.44 -0.22
C ASP A 405 17.34 -35.39 -0.14
N THR A 406 16.74 -34.28 0.31
CA THR A 406 15.32 -34.15 0.63
C THR A 406 14.61 -32.99 -0.07
N CYS A 407 15.32 -32.17 -0.85
CA CYS A 407 14.79 -30.96 -1.48
C CYS A 407 13.52 -31.23 -2.31
N GLU A 408 13.53 -32.24 -3.16
CA GLU A 408 12.39 -32.61 -4.01
C GLU A 408 11.20 -33.10 -3.19
N GLU A 409 11.48 -33.84 -2.12
CA GLU A 409 10.45 -34.35 -1.21
C GLU A 409 9.83 -33.21 -0.39
N ILE A 410 10.61 -32.27 0.11
CA ILE A 410 10.13 -31.05 0.79
C ILE A 410 9.25 -30.24 -0.16
N ARG A 411 9.69 -30.02 -1.41
CA ARG A 411 8.88 -29.35 -2.43
C ARG A 411 7.56 -30.06 -2.66
N ALA A 412 7.58 -31.38 -2.83
CA ALA A 412 6.39 -32.17 -3.03
C ALA A 412 5.43 -32.10 -1.82
N LEU A 413 5.97 -32.07 -0.59
CA LEU A 413 5.17 -31.90 0.62
C LEU A 413 4.51 -30.51 0.68
N LEU A 414 5.25 -29.41 0.39
CA LEU A 414 4.71 -28.06 0.34
C LEU A 414 3.63 -27.92 -0.76
N GLN A 415 3.77 -28.61 -1.88
CA GLN A 415 2.77 -28.67 -2.96
C GLN A 415 1.57 -29.55 -2.64
N ASN A 416 1.66 -30.44 -1.65
CA ASN A 416 0.56 -31.32 -1.24
C ASN A 416 -0.55 -30.52 -0.56
N GLN A 417 -1.77 -30.58 -1.09
CA GLN A 417 -2.91 -29.82 -0.58
C GLN A 417 -3.28 -30.21 0.85
N ASP A 418 -3.32 -31.51 1.17
CA ASP A 418 -3.62 -31.97 2.53
C ASP A 418 -2.60 -31.42 3.54
N PHE A 419 -1.31 -31.38 3.19
CA PHE A 419 -0.31 -30.76 4.06
C PHE A 419 -0.62 -29.30 4.34
N ARG A 420 -0.97 -28.50 3.30
CA ARG A 420 -1.29 -27.09 3.45
C ARG A 420 -2.58 -26.85 4.24
N ILE A 421 -3.61 -27.66 4.01
CA ILE A 421 -4.85 -27.61 4.79
C ILE A 421 -4.56 -27.93 6.26
N GLY A 422 -3.76 -28.97 6.53
CA GLY A 422 -3.33 -29.30 7.89
C GLY A 422 -2.57 -28.16 8.56
N LEU A 423 -1.68 -27.47 7.84
CA LEU A 423 -1.01 -26.27 8.35
C LEU A 423 -2.01 -25.17 8.73
N SER A 424 -3.07 -24.95 7.92
CA SER A 424 -4.05 -23.91 8.20
C SER A 424 -4.93 -24.23 9.42
N HIS A 425 -5.40 -25.48 9.56
CA HIS A 425 -6.19 -25.91 10.72
C HIS A 425 -5.37 -26.01 12.02
N ALA A 426 -4.03 -26.07 11.93
CA ALA A 426 -3.15 -26.01 13.09
C ALA A 426 -3.08 -24.63 13.74
N LEU A 427 -3.39 -23.53 13.01
CA LEU A 427 -3.31 -22.16 13.51
C LEU A 427 -4.53 -21.78 14.36
N ASN A 428 -4.31 -21.51 15.65
CA ASN A 428 -5.34 -20.94 16.53
C ASN A 428 -5.43 -19.41 16.32
N ARG A 429 -6.28 -19.00 15.38
CA ARG A 429 -6.44 -17.59 14.99
C ARG A 429 -7.02 -16.73 16.10
N GLU A 430 -7.91 -17.25 16.94
CA GLU A 430 -8.43 -16.50 18.09
C GLU A 430 -7.30 -16.16 19.06
N ARG A 431 -6.45 -17.14 19.41
CA ARG A 431 -5.28 -16.91 20.25
C ARG A 431 -4.29 -15.92 19.59
N LEU A 432 -4.10 -16.04 18.30
CA LEU A 432 -3.25 -15.13 17.54
C LEU A 432 -3.76 -13.68 17.64
N ILE A 433 -5.07 -13.48 17.47
CA ILE A 433 -5.72 -12.18 17.58
C ILE A 433 -5.57 -11.62 19.01
N ASP A 434 -5.79 -12.43 20.02
CA ASP A 434 -5.59 -12.02 21.41
C ASP A 434 -4.16 -11.57 21.70
N VAL A 435 -3.16 -12.33 21.19
CA VAL A 435 -1.73 -12.07 21.45
C VAL A 435 -1.20 -10.91 20.63
N ALA A 436 -1.50 -10.88 19.33
CA ALA A 436 -0.91 -9.93 18.40
C ALA A 436 -1.73 -8.63 18.29
N TRP A 437 -3.05 -8.71 18.45
CA TRP A 437 -3.98 -7.60 18.21
C TRP A 437 -4.83 -7.20 19.42
N GLY A 438 -4.52 -7.72 20.61
CA GLY A 438 -5.28 -7.39 21.82
C GLY A 438 -6.78 -7.75 21.76
N GLY A 439 -7.14 -8.74 20.95
CA GLY A 439 -8.53 -9.16 20.74
C GLY A 439 -9.29 -8.37 19.66
N ILE A 440 -8.62 -7.50 18.90
CA ILE A 440 -9.23 -6.71 17.83
C ILE A 440 -9.05 -7.42 16.48
N GLY A 441 -10.13 -7.59 15.72
CA GLY A 441 -10.14 -8.28 14.44
C GLY A 441 -10.93 -9.58 14.45
N TYR A 442 -10.92 -10.32 13.34
CA TYR A 442 -11.57 -11.62 13.21
C TYR A 442 -10.67 -12.63 12.48
N PRO A 443 -10.87 -13.96 12.70
CA PRO A 443 -10.17 -14.99 11.96
C PRO A 443 -10.41 -14.88 10.45
N THR A 444 -9.35 -14.98 9.65
CA THR A 444 -9.45 -14.91 8.18
C THR A 444 -8.37 -15.74 7.51
N ASN A 445 -8.63 -16.14 6.26
CA ASN A 445 -7.58 -16.55 5.33
C ASN A 445 -6.79 -15.34 4.80
N VAL A 446 -5.78 -15.54 3.97
CA VAL A 446 -5.13 -14.41 3.28
C VAL A 446 -6.04 -13.91 2.17
N THR A 447 -6.64 -12.74 2.38
CA THR A 447 -7.51 -12.06 1.41
C THR A 447 -7.01 -10.64 1.16
N ILE A 448 -7.33 -10.08 -0.01
CA ILE A 448 -7.24 -8.63 -0.22
C ILE A 448 -8.27 -7.92 0.65
N SER A 449 -8.27 -6.59 0.61
CA SER A 449 -9.17 -5.77 1.43
C SER A 449 -10.65 -6.16 1.24
N PRO A 450 -11.43 -6.28 2.33
CA PRO A 450 -12.89 -6.40 2.24
C PRO A 450 -13.55 -5.14 1.65
N GLN A 451 -12.85 -4.00 1.66
CA GLN A 451 -13.29 -2.74 1.08
C GLN A 451 -13.03 -2.65 -0.43
N ALA A 452 -12.37 -3.66 -1.02
CA ALA A 452 -12.07 -3.65 -2.45
C ALA A 452 -13.38 -3.57 -3.28
N TRP A 453 -13.41 -2.67 -4.23
CA TRP A 453 -14.59 -2.43 -5.08
C TRP A 453 -15.08 -3.68 -5.83
N HIS A 454 -14.20 -4.67 -6.03
CA HIS A 454 -14.55 -5.98 -6.59
C HIS A 454 -15.64 -6.71 -5.79
N PHE A 455 -15.73 -6.42 -4.50
CA PHE A 455 -16.69 -7.05 -3.57
C PHE A 455 -17.88 -6.17 -3.25
N ALA A 456 -18.11 -5.07 -3.98
CA ALA A 456 -19.23 -4.15 -3.74
C ALA A 456 -20.61 -4.77 -4.04
N SER A 457 -20.69 -5.75 -4.95
CA SER A 457 -21.93 -6.45 -5.27
C SER A 457 -22.23 -7.57 -4.25
N ALA A 458 -23.50 -7.99 -4.19
CA ALA A 458 -23.91 -9.13 -3.34
C ALA A 458 -23.19 -10.44 -3.72
N GLU A 459 -22.90 -10.66 -5.01
CA GLU A 459 -22.13 -11.80 -5.49
C GLU A 459 -20.66 -11.66 -5.04
N GLY A 460 -20.06 -10.49 -5.21
CA GLY A 460 -18.70 -10.22 -4.76
C GLY A 460 -18.52 -10.43 -3.26
N GLN A 461 -19.48 -9.98 -2.45
CA GLN A 461 -19.49 -10.23 -1.01
C GLN A 461 -19.53 -11.73 -0.70
N ALA A 462 -20.35 -12.50 -1.39
CA ALA A 462 -20.43 -13.94 -1.19
C ALA A 462 -19.10 -14.66 -1.53
N VAL A 463 -18.43 -14.24 -2.62
CA VAL A 463 -17.12 -14.77 -2.99
C VAL A 463 -16.05 -14.38 -1.96
N TYR A 464 -16.09 -13.13 -1.47
CA TYR A 464 -15.18 -12.68 -0.42
C TYR A 464 -15.36 -13.50 0.86
N GLU A 465 -16.61 -13.71 1.31
CA GLU A 465 -16.91 -14.48 2.51
C GLU A 465 -16.44 -15.94 2.39
N GLU A 466 -16.65 -16.57 1.23
CA GLU A 466 -16.16 -17.93 0.96
C GLU A 466 -14.63 -18.00 1.02
N TRP A 467 -13.93 -17.02 0.44
CA TRP A 467 -12.47 -16.94 0.48
C TRP A 467 -11.95 -16.65 1.89
N ARG A 468 -12.57 -15.70 2.60
CA ARG A 468 -12.25 -15.34 3.99
C ARG A 468 -12.29 -16.54 4.91
N ASP A 469 -13.35 -17.34 4.78
CA ASP A 469 -13.66 -18.44 5.70
C ASP A 469 -13.04 -19.78 5.29
N ALA A 470 -12.31 -19.83 4.15
CA ALA A 470 -11.69 -21.05 3.68
C ALA A 470 -10.56 -21.52 4.62
N TYR A 471 -10.68 -22.75 5.16
CA TYR A 471 -9.67 -23.43 5.99
C TYR A 471 -9.26 -22.69 7.28
N ILE A 472 -10.11 -21.81 7.84
CA ILE A 472 -9.74 -20.98 9.01
C ILE A 472 -10.02 -21.67 10.36
N GLU A 473 -10.79 -22.75 10.40
CA GLU A 473 -11.14 -23.45 11.63
C GLU A 473 -9.89 -24.01 12.32
N TYR A 474 -9.76 -23.73 13.62
CA TYR A 474 -8.73 -24.37 14.45
C TYR A 474 -9.20 -25.75 14.90
N ASP A 475 -8.62 -26.81 14.36
CA ASP A 475 -8.96 -28.21 14.69
C ASP A 475 -7.71 -29.10 14.63
N PRO A 476 -7.11 -29.42 15.80
CA PRO A 476 -5.95 -30.33 15.85
C PRO A 476 -6.22 -31.74 15.36
N ASP A 477 -7.46 -32.25 15.50
CA ASP A 477 -7.82 -33.60 15.04
C ASP A 477 -7.94 -33.62 13.51
N LEU A 478 -8.52 -32.57 12.91
CA LEU A 478 -8.57 -32.39 11.47
C LEU A 478 -7.15 -32.14 10.89
N THR A 479 -6.35 -31.37 11.58
CA THR A 479 -4.92 -31.20 11.28
C THR A 479 -4.21 -32.54 11.16
N ALA A 480 -4.38 -33.42 12.16
CA ALA A 480 -3.75 -34.75 12.15
C ALA A 480 -4.22 -35.60 10.97
N GLN A 481 -5.52 -35.57 10.64
CA GLN A 481 -6.10 -36.32 9.51
C GLN A 481 -5.47 -35.86 8.17
N HIS A 482 -5.35 -34.59 7.96
CA HIS A 482 -4.75 -34.02 6.73
C HIS A 482 -3.23 -34.30 6.65
N PHE A 483 -2.49 -34.18 7.74
CA PHE A 483 -1.09 -34.57 7.76
C PHE A 483 -0.88 -36.07 7.48
N GLU A 484 -1.73 -36.94 8.03
CA GLU A 484 -1.71 -38.37 7.73
C GLU A 484 -2.04 -38.65 6.24
N ALA A 485 -2.99 -37.93 5.65
CA ALA A 485 -3.34 -38.05 4.23
C ALA A 485 -2.18 -37.60 3.33
N ALA A 486 -1.40 -36.57 3.76
CA ALA A 486 -0.18 -36.15 3.10
C ALA A 486 1.01 -37.10 3.30
N GLY A 487 0.88 -38.16 4.13
CA GLY A 487 1.98 -39.03 4.51
C GLY A 487 2.99 -38.39 5.49
N PHE A 488 2.64 -37.27 6.10
CA PHE A 488 3.45 -36.53 7.05
C PHE A 488 3.13 -37.02 8.48
N VAL A 489 3.86 -38.03 8.93
CA VAL A 489 3.59 -38.79 10.18
C VAL A 489 4.86 -38.89 11.02
N ASP A 490 4.74 -39.09 12.31
CA ASP A 490 5.84 -39.43 13.22
C ASP A 490 6.20 -40.92 12.98
N ALA A 491 7.24 -41.14 12.15
CA ALA A 491 7.58 -42.50 11.69
C ALA A 491 8.48 -43.27 12.68
N ASP A 492 9.27 -42.55 13.49
CA ASP A 492 10.23 -43.10 14.43
C ASP A 492 9.77 -43.01 15.93
N ALA A 493 8.62 -42.35 16.14
CA ALA A 493 7.98 -42.14 17.45
C ALA A 493 8.80 -41.26 18.40
N ASP A 494 9.50 -40.25 17.85
CA ASP A 494 10.24 -39.26 18.63
C ASP A 494 9.37 -38.04 19.03
N GLY A 495 8.13 -37.95 18.52
CA GLY A 495 7.16 -36.93 18.79
C GLY A 495 7.09 -35.86 17.71
N TRP A 496 7.93 -35.92 16.67
CA TRP A 496 7.90 -35.03 15.52
C TRP A 496 7.50 -35.79 14.26
N ARG A 497 6.85 -35.09 13.36
CA ARG A 497 6.44 -35.66 12.08
C ARG A 497 7.58 -35.59 11.07
N ASP A 498 7.71 -36.66 10.33
CA ASP A 498 8.75 -36.87 9.33
C ASP A 498 8.24 -36.68 7.90
N LEU A 499 9.15 -36.47 6.96
CA LEU A 499 8.85 -36.55 5.54
C LEU A 499 8.26 -37.93 5.17
N PRO A 500 7.50 -38.09 4.09
CA PRO A 500 6.96 -39.40 3.67
C PRO A 500 8.00 -40.52 3.53
N SER A 501 9.25 -40.18 3.28
CA SER A 501 10.38 -41.14 3.28
C SER A 501 10.79 -41.63 4.69
N GLY A 502 10.32 -40.96 5.75
CA GLY A 502 10.77 -41.16 7.14
C GLY A 502 12.03 -40.34 7.47
N ALA A 503 12.44 -39.39 6.62
CA ALA A 503 13.52 -38.48 6.95
C ALA A 503 13.01 -37.36 7.89
N PRO A 504 13.82 -36.98 8.91
CA PRO A 504 13.43 -35.89 9.82
C PRO A 504 13.13 -34.59 9.06
N PHE A 505 12.09 -33.88 9.51
CA PHE A 505 11.66 -32.62 8.91
C PHE A 505 11.61 -31.48 9.94
N THR A 506 12.08 -30.31 9.54
CA THR A 506 11.89 -29.07 10.28
C THR A 506 11.35 -28.01 9.33
N LEU A 507 10.16 -27.48 9.65
CA LEU A 507 9.55 -26.39 8.90
C LEU A 507 10.24 -25.07 9.24
N VAL A 508 10.97 -24.52 8.29
CA VAL A 508 11.65 -23.22 8.44
C VAL A 508 10.68 -22.10 8.09
N MET A 509 10.49 -21.19 9.05
CA MET A 509 9.62 -20.02 8.96
C MET A 509 10.50 -18.77 8.81
N ASP A 510 10.67 -18.27 7.59
CA ASP A 510 11.43 -17.04 7.35
C ASP A 510 10.65 -15.84 7.88
N GLN A 511 11.29 -15.06 8.76
CA GLN A 511 10.74 -13.85 9.39
C GLN A 511 11.45 -12.62 8.87
N GLY A 512 10.72 -11.77 8.14
CA GLY A 512 11.23 -10.51 7.60
C GLY A 512 10.95 -9.30 8.47
N ASP A 513 11.60 -8.19 8.11
CA ASP A 513 11.38 -6.89 8.71
C ASP A 513 10.25 -6.15 7.97
N TRP A 514 9.23 -5.77 8.74
CA TRP A 514 8.08 -4.98 8.27
C TRP A 514 8.09 -3.61 8.98
N GLY A 515 9.23 -2.90 8.94
CA GLY A 515 9.35 -1.56 9.54
C GLY A 515 9.40 -1.58 11.08
N GLY A 516 9.95 -2.64 11.68
CA GLY A 516 10.08 -2.79 13.15
C GLY A 516 8.77 -3.14 13.85
N GLN A 517 7.75 -3.60 13.11
CA GLN A 517 6.47 -3.99 13.68
C GLN A 517 6.57 -5.33 14.42
N VAL A 518 5.92 -5.41 15.58
CA VAL A 518 5.97 -6.61 16.42
C VAL A 518 5.01 -7.71 15.99
N ILE A 519 4.00 -7.38 15.18
CA ILE A 519 2.94 -8.32 14.77
C ILE A 519 3.49 -9.57 14.05
N PRO A 520 4.39 -9.44 13.06
CA PRO A 520 4.98 -10.62 12.41
C PRO A 520 5.75 -11.51 13.37
N VAL A 521 6.44 -10.93 14.37
CA VAL A 521 7.19 -11.68 15.38
C VAL A 521 6.24 -12.47 16.27
N LEU A 522 5.23 -11.81 16.87
CA LEU A 522 4.21 -12.44 17.69
C LEU A 522 3.42 -13.48 16.89
N GLY A 523 3.15 -13.21 15.61
CA GLY A 523 2.52 -14.14 14.69
C GLY A 523 3.33 -15.42 14.52
N ASN A 524 4.62 -15.31 14.18
CA ASN A 524 5.49 -16.47 14.01
C ASN A 524 5.67 -17.27 15.29
N GLU A 525 5.85 -16.61 16.45
CA GLU A 525 5.98 -17.30 17.75
C GLU A 525 4.68 -18.05 18.12
N THR A 526 3.52 -17.42 17.88
CA THR A 526 2.22 -18.05 18.12
C THR A 526 2.00 -19.24 17.22
N TYR A 527 2.21 -19.08 15.92
CA TYR A 527 2.02 -20.15 14.94
C TYR A 527 3.01 -21.29 15.12
N SER A 528 4.29 -21.01 15.37
CA SER A 528 5.30 -22.02 15.71
C SER A 528 4.88 -22.85 16.94
N THR A 529 4.31 -22.19 17.96
CA THR A 529 3.80 -22.90 19.15
C THR A 529 2.64 -23.84 18.80
N ASP A 530 1.71 -23.41 17.95
CA ASP A 530 0.57 -24.25 17.51
C ASP A 530 1.03 -25.43 16.67
N LEU A 531 1.94 -25.21 15.73
CA LEU A 531 2.52 -26.25 14.89
C LEU A 531 3.29 -27.28 15.70
N ASN A 532 4.08 -26.84 16.68
CA ASN A 532 4.82 -27.75 17.57
C ASN A 532 3.85 -28.62 18.41
N ALA A 533 2.69 -28.08 18.81
CA ALA A 533 1.69 -28.81 19.59
C ALA A 533 1.05 -29.97 18.79
N VAL A 534 1.07 -29.91 17.45
CA VAL A 534 0.57 -30.99 16.56
C VAL A 534 1.68 -31.82 15.92
N GLY A 535 2.92 -31.72 16.48
CA GLY A 535 4.07 -32.53 16.09
C GLY A 535 4.85 -32.02 14.86
N VAL A 536 4.66 -30.78 14.44
CA VAL A 536 5.49 -30.16 13.40
C VAL A 536 6.67 -29.46 14.07
N ASN A 537 7.89 -29.97 13.88
CA ASN A 537 9.08 -29.28 14.33
C ASN A 537 9.29 -28.02 13.53
N THR A 538 9.44 -26.85 14.19
CA THR A 538 9.57 -25.54 13.54
C THR A 538 10.85 -24.82 13.92
N LEU A 539 11.37 -24.02 12.99
CA LEU A 539 12.51 -23.11 13.20
C LEU A 539 12.14 -21.72 12.65
N ILE A 540 12.07 -20.71 13.51
CA ILE A 540 11.96 -19.32 13.07
C ILE A 540 13.34 -18.86 12.63
N ASN A 541 13.47 -18.55 11.33
CA ASN A 541 14.67 -18.01 10.73
C ASN A 541 14.54 -16.48 10.69
N ASP A 542 15.14 -15.81 11.66
CA ASP A 542 15.06 -14.36 11.81
C ASP A 542 15.96 -13.66 10.79
N LEU A 543 15.34 -13.03 9.79
CA LEU A 543 15.98 -12.28 8.71
C LEU A 543 15.72 -10.76 8.82
N MET A 544 15.24 -10.28 9.97
CA MET A 544 15.01 -8.85 10.18
C MET A 544 16.30 -8.04 9.99
N GLY A 545 16.23 -7.02 9.13
CA GLY A 545 17.39 -6.19 8.77
C GLY A 545 18.49 -6.91 7.96
N GLN A 546 18.22 -8.12 7.47
CA GLN A 546 19.18 -8.89 6.66
C GLN A 546 18.93 -8.66 5.17
N PRO A 547 19.99 -8.47 4.36
CA PRO A 547 19.84 -8.31 2.91
C PRO A 547 19.34 -9.59 2.22
N ASP A 548 19.48 -10.74 2.87
CA ASP A 548 19.09 -12.05 2.33
C ASP A 548 17.56 -12.25 2.25
N TRP A 549 16.77 -11.45 2.96
CA TRP A 549 15.31 -11.57 2.98
C TRP A 549 14.70 -11.58 1.56
N THR A 550 15.00 -10.58 0.75
CA THR A 550 14.50 -10.47 -0.62
C THR A 550 15.13 -11.53 -1.54
N LEU A 551 16.45 -11.76 -1.41
CA LEU A 551 17.16 -12.70 -2.24
C LEU A 551 16.65 -14.14 -2.06
N ARG A 552 16.46 -14.57 -0.81
CA ARG A 552 15.92 -15.90 -0.51
C ARG A 552 14.53 -16.11 -1.11
N PHE A 553 13.70 -15.08 -1.07
CA PHE A 553 12.40 -15.12 -1.72
C PHE A 553 12.49 -15.30 -3.22
N GLN A 554 13.21 -14.40 -3.91
CA GLN A 554 13.36 -14.42 -5.36
C GLN A 554 13.97 -15.71 -5.92
N GLN A 555 14.75 -16.41 -5.11
CA GLN A 555 15.40 -17.69 -5.47
C GLN A 555 14.59 -18.91 -5.00
N GLY A 556 13.44 -18.74 -4.35
CA GLY A 556 12.63 -19.84 -3.84
C GLY A 556 13.27 -20.62 -2.70
N LEU A 557 14.13 -20.00 -1.87
CA LEU A 557 14.90 -20.68 -0.82
C LEU A 557 14.17 -20.79 0.53
N PHE A 558 12.96 -20.29 0.67
CA PHE A 558 12.14 -20.38 1.89
C PHE A 558 11.16 -21.56 1.83
N MET A 559 10.73 -22.08 2.97
CA MET A 559 9.62 -23.06 3.03
C MET A 559 8.30 -22.32 3.24
N ILE A 560 8.18 -21.59 4.36
CA ILE A 560 7.13 -20.61 4.58
C ILE A 560 7.73 -19.28 5.00
N ARG A 561 7.06 -18.17 4.72
CA ARG A 561 7.51 -16.84 5.15
C ARG A 561 6.32 -15.98 5.53
N ASN A 562 6.51 -15.12 6.54
CA ASN A 562 5.46 -14.19 6.92
C ASN A 562 5.14 -13.19 5.80
N THR A 563 3.86 -12.83 5.72
CA THR A 563 3.29 -11.93 4.73
C THR A 563 2.08 -11.19 5.29
N HIS A 564 1.51 -10.34 4.47
CA HIS A 564 0.19 -9.74 4.65
C HIS A 564 -0.51 -9.75 3.28
N ALA A 565 -1.76 -9.34 3.21
CA ALA A 565 -2.42 -8.99 1.97
C ALA A 565 -3.16 -7.66 2.14
N SER A 566 -3.23 -6.90 1.07
CA SER A 566 -3.97 -5.64 1.02
C SER A 566 -4.51 -5.44 -0.40
N GLU A 567 -4.87 -4.27 -0.77
CA GLU A 567 -5.31 -3.77 -2.05
C GLU A 567 -6.82 -3.66 -2.20
N LEU A 568 -7.18 -2.59 -2.88
CA LEU A 568 -8.54 -2.22 -3.22
C LEU A 568 -8.85 -2.49 -4.70
N ASP A 569 -7.82 -2.65 -5.51
CA ASP A 569 -7.91 -3.10 -6.90
C ASP A 569 -6.78 -4.10 -7.21
N ILE A 570 -7.16 -5.35 -7.40
CA ILE A 570 -6.20 -6.42 -7.67
C ILE A 570 -5.55 -6.30 -9.05
N TRP A 571 -6.16 -5.61 -9.98
CA TRP A 571 -5.59 -5.45 -11.32
C TRP A 571 -4.44 -4.44 -11.34
N THR A 572 -4.45 -3.48 -10.42
CA THR A 572 -3.38 -2.49 -10.27
C THR A 572 -2.19 -3.03 -9.48
N PHE A 573 -2.40 -3.95 -8.54
CA PHE A 573 -1.36 -4.68 -7.84
C PHE A 573 -1.71 -6.18 -7.77
N PRO A 574 -1.46 -6.93 -8.87
CA PRO A 574 -2.02 -8.26 -9.08
C PRO A 574 -1.36 -9.38 -8.26
N ASP A 575 -0.16 -9.20 -7.73
CA ASP A 575 0.69 -10.28 -7.19
C ASP A 575 0.17 -10.94 -5.90
N TRP A 576 -0.89 -10.40 -5.29
CA TRP A 576 -1.60 -11.06 -4.20
C TRP A 576 -2.43 -12.27 -4.65
N VAL A 577 -2.81 -12.30 -5.93
CA VAL A 577 -3.64 -13.35 -6.53
C VAL A 577 -2.93 -13.99 -7.71
N PHE A 578 -2.28 -13.18 -8.55
CA PHE A 578 -1.68 -13.62 -9.81
C PHE A 578 -0.15 -13.65 -9.72
N PRO A 579 0.52 -14.77 -9.98
CA PRO A 579 1.99 -14.87 -9.90
C PRO A 579 2.68 -14.28 -11.14
N LEU A 580 2.95 -12.97 -11.13
CA LEU A 580 3.48 -12.26 -12.28
C LEU A 580 4.91 -11.78 -12.14
N ARG A 581 5.40 -11.49 -10.93
CA ARG A 581 6.74 -10.92 -10.67
C ARG A 581 7.51 -11.75 -9.65
N GLY A 582 8.78 -12.03 -9.92
CA GLY A 582 9.61 -12.90 -9.08
C GLY A 582 9.83 -12.39 -7.64
N ASN A 583 9.74 -11.07 -7.44
CA ASN A 583 9.89 -10.44 -6.12
C ASN A 583 8.55 -10.25 -5.36
N GLU A 584 7.40 -10.51 -6.01
CA GLU A 584 6.08 -10.26 -5.43
C GLU A 584 5.13 -11.46 -5.47
N ALA A 585 5.39 -12.48 -6.28
CA ALA A 585 4.48 -13.60 -6.54
C ALA A 585 4.31 -14.58 -5.36
N ARG A 586 4.07 -14.10 -4.21
CA ARG A 586 3.79 -14.71 -2.89
C ARG A 586 4.19 -16.19 -2.73
N ALA A 587 3.39 -17.12 -3.23
CA ALA A 587 3.65 -18.55 -3.16
C ALA A 587 4.46 -19.10 -4.36
N TRP A 588 4.64 -18.32 -5.44
CA TRP A 588 5.18 -18.78 -6.73
C TRP A 588 6.35 -17.94 -7.27
N PRO A 589 7.41 -17.67 -6.49
CA PRO A 589 8.45 -16.71 -6.88
C PRO A 589 9.15 -17.05 -8.19
N LEU A 590 9.43 -18.33 -8.47
CA LEU A 590 10.15 -18.73 -9.68
C LEU A 590 9.23 -18.79 -10.91
N GLU A 591 7.95 -19.11 -10.74
CA GLU A 591 6.97 -19.08 -11.83
C GLU A 591 6.52 -17.65 -12.14
N GLY A 592 6.48 -16.75 -11.13
CA GLY A 592 6.32 -15.32 -11.34
C GLY A 592 7.50 -14.72 -12.11
N LYS A 593 8.72 -15.12 -11.76
CA LYS A 593 9.92 -14.69 -12.49
C LYS A 593 9.94 -15.14 -13.93
N TYR A 594 9.43 -16.35 -14.22
CA TYR A 594 9.30 -16.83 -15.60
C TYR A 594 8.35 -15.93 -16.41
N TYR A 595 7.22 -15.56 -15.83
CA TYR A 595 6.28 -14.62 -16.46
C TYR A 595 6.92 -13.24 -16.69
N GLU A 596 7.51 -12.65 -15.64
CA GLU A 596 8.16 -11.34 -15.66
C GLU A 596 9.24 -11.23 -16.76
N THR A 597 9.98 -12.32 -16.98
CA THR A 597 11.11 -12.34 -17.92
C THR A 597 10.75 -12.89 -19.31
N GLY A 598 9.49 -13.15 -19.59
CA GLY A 598 9.06 -13.76 -20.87
C GLY A 598 9.70 -15.13 -21.10
N GLY A 599 9.94 -15.89 -20.04
CA GLY A 599 10.54 -17.24 -20.09
C GLY A 599 12.06 -17.28 -20.09
N ALA A 600 12.75 -16.13 -19.93
CA ALA A 600 14.22 -16.11 -19.90
C ALA A 600 14.81 -16.62 -18.58
N GLU A 601 14.12 -16.42 -17.47
CA GLU A 601 14.52 -16.87 -16.14
C GLU A 601 13.33 -17.45 -15.38
N GLY A 602 13.59 -18.17 -14.28
CA GLY A 602 12.56 -18.77 -13.45
C GLY A 602 12.15 -20.16 -13.91
N TRP A 603 10.95 -20.60 -13.52
CA TRP A 603 10.41 -21.92 -13.85
C TRP A 603 9.15 -21.79 -14.70
N GLU A 604 9.11 -22.53 -15.80
CA GLU A 604 7.91 -22.61 -16.64
C GLU A 604 6.76 -23.22 -15.83
N PRO A 605 5.63 -22.52 -15.66
CA PRO A 605 4.49 -23.04 -14.92
C PRO A 605 3.81 -24.18 -15.67
N VAL A 606 3.56 -25.29 -15.01
CA VAL A 606 2.96 -26.48 -15.60
C VAL A 606 1.48 -26.55 -15.20
N PRO A 607 0.54 -26.62 -16.18
CA PRO A 607 -0.89 -26.70 -15.90
C PRO A 607 -1.25 -27.81 -14.89
N GLY A 608 -2.09 -27.47 -13.92
CA GLY A 608 -2.62 -28.40 -12.91
C GLY A 608 -1.61 -28.84 -11.84
N THR A 609 -0.44 -28.21 -11.74
CA THR A 609 0.56 -28.55 -10.70
C THR A 609 0.51 -27.57 -9.53
N THR A 610 0.97 -26.34 -9.75
CA THR A 610 0.99 -25.28 -8.74
C THR A 610 -0.14 -24.26 -8.93
N TYR A 611 -0.90 -24.37 -10.02
CA TYR A 611 -1.95 -23.47 -10.46
C TYR A 611 -1.47 -22.06 -10.85
N ALA A 612 -0.17 -21.81 -10.88
CA ALA A 612 0.39 -20.56 -11.36
C ALA A 612 0.03 -20.30 -12.83
N TYR A 613 0.04 -21.36 -13.67
CA TYR A 613 -0.34 -21.24 -15.07
C TYR A 613 -1.78 -20.74 -15.23
N GLU A 614 -2.74 -21.36 -14.54
CA GLU A 614 -4.16 -21.01 -14.60
C GLU A 614 -4.40 -19.56 -14.14
N LEU A 615 -3.78 -19.17 -13.04
CA LEU A 615 -3.86 -17.81 -12.52
C LEU A 615 -3.26 -16.79 -13.51
N GLN A 616 -2.11 -17.09 -14.13
CA GLN A 616 -1.52 -16.23 -15.15
C GLN A 616 -2.41 -16.12 -16.40
N GLN A 617 -3.12 -17.20 -16.81
CA GLN A 617 -4.06 -17.12 -17.92
C GLN A 617 -5.28 -16.26 -17.58
N LEU A 618 -5.80 -16.33 -16.35
CA LEU A 618 -6.90 -15.46 -15.88
C LEU A 618 -6.46 -14.00 -15.82
N TYR A 619 -5.24 -13.71 -15.39
CA TYR A 619 -4.70 -12.35 -15.47
C TYR A 619 -4.70 -11.82 -16.90
N LYS A 620 -4.18 -12.60 -17.86
CA LYS A 620 -4.18 -12.21 -19.29
C LYS A 620 -5.59 -11.96 -19.82
N GLN A 621 -6.57 -12.77 -19.41
CA GLN A 621 -7.97 -12.55 -19.76
C GLN A 621 -8.50 -11.25 -19.14
N GLY A 622 -8.19 -10.99 -17.87
CA GLY A 622 -8.67 -9.81 -17.16
C GLY A 622 -8.12 -8.49 -17.72
N ILE A 623 -6.83 -8.43 -18.06
CA ILE A 623 -6.25 -7.22 -18.69
C ILE A 623 -6.79 -6.96 -20.10
N ALA A 624 -7.27 -8.00 -20.78
CA ALA A 624 -7.88 -7.91 -22.08
C ALA A 624 -9.41 -7.70 -22.05
N GLU A 625 -10.04 -7.68 -20.86
CA GLU A 625 -11.48 -7.52 -20.71
C GLU A 625 -11.84 -6.04 -20.52
N PRO A 626 -12.58 -5.40 -21.43
CA PRO A 626 -12.98 -4.00 -21.30
C PRO A 626 -14.07 -3.76 -20.26
N ASP A 627 -14.96 -4.74 -20.06
CA ASP A 627 -16.08 -4.60 -19.14
C ASP A 627 -15.65 -4.89 -17.68
N VAL A 628 -15.93 -3.95 -16.78
CA VAL A 628 -15.48 -4.03 -15.39
C VAL A 628 -16.14 -5.19 -14.65
N GLU A 629 -17.44 -5.43 -14.87
CA GLU A 629 -18.17 -6.50 -14.21
C GLU A 629 -17.71 -7.88 -14.71
N ALA A 630 -17.48 -8.01 -16.01
CA ALA A 630 -16.90 -9.23 -16.57
C ALA A 630 -15.48 -9.47 -16.02
N ARG A 631 -14.70 -8.41 -15.81
CA ARG A 631 -13.38 -8.50 -15.20
C ARG A 631 -13.47 -8.93 -13.72
N HIS A 632 -14.48 -8.50 -12.97
CA HIS A 632 -14.73 -9.01 -11.62
C HIS A 632 -15.03 -10.51 -11.63
N GLN A 633 -15.79 -11.03 -12.62
CA GLN A 633 -16.05 -12.47 -12.74
C GLN A 633 -14.74 -13.27 -12.96
N ILE A 634 -13.80 -12.75 -13.76
CA ILE A 634 -12.48 -13.37 -13.95
C ILE A 634 -11.70 -13.42 -12.64
N LEU A 635 -11.74 -12.36 -11.84
CA LEU A 635 -11.17 -12.38 -10.50
C LEU A 635 -11.83 -13.43 -9.60
N TYR A 636 -13.14 -13.56 -9.64
CA TYR A 636 -13.84 -14.57 -8.84
C TYR A 636 -13.46 -16.00 -9.24
N GLU A 637 -13.19 -16.25 -10.52
CA GLU A 637 -12.63 -17.54 -10.97
C GLU A 637 -11.22 -17.77 -10.39
N ALA A 638 -10.37 -16.76 -10.36
CA ALA A 638 -9.05 -16.87 -9.73
C ALA A 638 -9.16 -17.14 -8.21
N ILE A 639 -10.06 -16.45 -7.51
CA ILE A 639 -10.31 -16.68 -6.08
C ILE A 639 -10.80 -18.12 -5.84
N ARG A 640 -11.66 -18.66 -6.69
CA ARG A 640 -12.10 -20.07 -6.58
C ARG A 640 -10.92 -21.04 -6.73
N ILE A 641 -9.95 -20.77 -7.59
CA ILE A 641 -8.70 -21.57 -7.65
C ILE A 641 -7.96 -21.51 -6.31
N LEU A 642 -7.85 -20.32 -5.71
CA LEU A 642 -7.20 -20.16 -4.41
C LEU A 642 -7.93 -20.92 -3.29
N ILE A 643 -9.25 -21.02 -3.36
CA ILE A 643 -10.08 -21.80 -2.41
C ILE A 643 -9.93 -23.29 -2.70
N ASP A 644 -10.26 -23.76 -3.91
CA ASP A 644 -10.41 -25.18 -4.24
C ASP A 644 -9.08 -25.93 -4.17
N HIS A 645 -7.96 -25.27 -4.46
CA HIS A 645 -6.63 -25.88 -4.54
C HIS A 645 -5.65 -25.34 -3.48
N GLY A 646 -6.10 -24.34 -2.70
CA GLY A 646 -5.33 -23.76 -1.59
C GLY A 646 -5.33 -24.61 -0.31
N PRO A 647 -4.95 -24.01 0.84
CA PRO A 647 -4.38 -22.68 0.93
C PRO A 647 -2.96 -22.60 0.36
N PHE A 648 -2.67 -21.61 -0.46
CA PHE A 648 -1.31 -21.27 -0.88
C PHE A 648 -0.67 -20.28 0.08
N MET A 649 -1.52 -19.57 0.80
CA MET A 649 -1.18 -18.63 1.85
C MET A 649 -2.12 -18.89 3.04
N ILE A 650 -1.62 -18.71 4.25
CA ILE A 650 -2.39 -18.91 5.49
C ILE A 650 -2.53 -17.54 6.16
N GLY A 651 -3.74 -17.07 6.37
CA GLY A 651 -4.03 -15.81 7.07
C GLY A 651 -4.31 -16.01 8.56
N GLY A 652 -4.07 -14.97 9.33
CA GLY A 652 -4.33 -14.97 10.78
C GLY A 652 -5.53 -14.13 11.16
N SER A 653 -5.50 -12.83 10.85
CA SER A 653 -6.51 -11.86 11.28
C SER A 653 -6.83 -10.87 10.18
N GLY A 654 -8.06 -10.42 10.12
CA GLY A 654 -8.55 -9.35 9.25
C GLY A 654 -9.22 -8.22 10.04
N ASP A 655 -9.46 -7.10 9.35
CA ASP A 655 -10.22 -5.94 9.81
C ASP A 655 -9.73 -5.35 11.16
N GLN A 656 -8.44 -5.16 11.27
CA GLN A 656 -7.89 -4.42 12.40
C GLN A 656 -8.22 -2.94 12.20
N GLN A 657 -8.88 -2.35 13.19
CA GLN A 657 -9.15 -0.92 13.19
C GLN A 657 -7.83 -0.13 13.24
N MET A 658 -7.64 0.82 12.30
CA MET A 658 -6.45 1.67 12.26
C MET A 658 -6.72 3.01 12.97
N PRO A 659 -5.94 3.39 13.97
CA PRO A 659 -6.10 4.71 14.59
C PRO A 659 -5.55 5.82 13.67
N VAL A 660 -6.39 6.79 13.35
CA VAL A 660 -6.00 8.08 12.77
C VAL A 660 -6.14 9.13 13.84
N VAL A 661 -5.05 9.83 14.15
CA VAL A 661 -5.02 10.87 15.17
C VAL A 661 -5.02 12.23 14.50
N VAL A 662 -5.99 13.07 14.86
CA VAL A 662 -6.17 14.41 14.28
C VAL A 662 -6.28 15.45 15.40
N ARG A 663 -5.44 16.48 15.39
CA ARG A 663 -5.54 17.64 16.28
C ARG A 663 -6.84 18.39 16.06
N ASN A 664 -7.47 18.82 17.14
CA ASN A 664 -8.64 19.71 17.04
C ASN A 664 -8.20 21.03 16.38
N GLY A 665 -8.92 21.43 15.32
CA GLY A 665 -8.53 22.57 14.46
C GLY A 665 -7.74 22.20 13.20
N PHE A 666 -7.52 20.92 12.92
CA PHE A 666 -7.09 20.42 11.59
C PHE A 666 -8.32 19.95 10.81
N HIS A 667 -8.46 20.40 9.58
CA HIS A 667 -9.69 20.32 8.79
C HIS A 667 -9.43 19.74 7.40
N GLY A 668 -10.53 19.40 6.67
CA GLY A 668 -10.52 18.90 5.30
C GLY A 668 -10.49 17.37 5.20
N ILE A 669 -10.50 16.64 6.32
CA ILE A 669 -10.51 15.18 6.32
C ILE A 669 -11.96 14.70 6.11
N PRO A 670 -12.26 13.88 5.09
CA PRO A 670 -13.61 13.36 4.87
C PRO A 670 -14.05 12.41 5.99
N ASP A 671 -15.36 12.24 6.15
CA ASP A 671 -15.94 11.35 7.15
C ASP A 671 -15.41 9.91 7.03
N LEU A 672 -15.29 9.38 5.79
CA LEU A 672 -14.72 8.06 5.53
C LEU A 672 -13.26 8.21 5.10
N VAL A 673 -12.37 7.53 5.81
CA VAL A 673 -10.95 7.39 5.48
C VAL A 673 -10.60 5.91 5.41
N ILE A 674 -10.26 5.42 4.22
CA ILE A 674 -9.80 4.04 4.04
C ILE A 674 -8.28 4.04 4.07
N LEU A 675 -7.71 3.44 5.11
CA LEU A 675 -6.27 3.35 5.32
C LEU A 675 -5.74 1.98 4.96
N GLY A 676 -4.50 1.90 4.63
CA GLY A 676 -3.74 0.66 4.62
C GLY A 676 -3.16 0.20 3.31
N PRO A 677 -3.86 0.24 2.15
CA PRO A 677 -3.23 -0.21 0.92
C PRO A 677 -2.05 0.69 0.55
N TRP A 678 -0.97 0.07 0.08
CA TRP A 678 0.21 0.77 -0.42
C TRP A 678 -0.10 1.54 -1.70
N ALA A 679 -0.88 0.91 -2.54
CA ALA A 679 -1.42 1.49 -3.74
C ALA A 679 -2.93 1.63 -3.53
N PRO A 680 -3.45 2.80 -3.59
CA PRO A 680 -3.01 4.15 -3.97
C PRO A 680 -2.67 5.09 -2.80
N GLY A 681 -2.35 4.60 -1.64
CA GLY A 681 -1.82 5.41 -0.54
C GLY A 681 -2.74 6.50 0.03
N SER A 682 -3.45 6.20 1.11
CA SER A 682 -4.15 7.23 1.89
C SER A 682 -3.17 7.97 2.81
N PRO A 683 -3.28 9.30 2.97
CA PRO A 683 -4.41 10.19 2.59
C PRO A 683 -4.31 10.84 1.20
N GLY A 684 -3.38 10.43 0.32
CA GLY A 684 -3.18 11.06 -0.99
C GLY A 684 -4.46 11.15 -1.84
N ASN A 685 -5.25 10.07 -1.87
CA ASN A 685 -6.53 10.05 -2.58
C ASN A 685 -7.59 11.02 -2.01
N LEU A 686 -7.43 11.50 -0.77
CA LEU A 686 -8.34 12.43 -0.08
C LEU A 686 -8.13 13.89 -0.46
N HIS A 687 -7.28 14.20 -1.43
CA HIS A 687 -6.88 15.55 -1.78
C HIS A 687 -6.26 16.31 -0.59
N PRO A 688 -5.13 15.87 -0.03
CA PRO A 688 -4.53 16.51 1.13
C PRO A 688 -4.16 17.97 0.90
N GLU A 689 -4.03 18.42 -0.35
CA GLU A 689 -3.84 19.81 -0.72
C GLU A 689 -4.97 20.74 -0.25
N GLN A 690 -6.16 20.20 0.03
CA GLN A 690 -7.29 20.95 0.62
C GLN A 690 -7.31 20.95 2.16
N PHE A 691 -6.40 20.21 2.83
CA PHE A 691 -6.31 20.23 4.29
C PHE A 691 -5.82 21.58 4.78
N TRP A 692 -6.36 22.04 5.90
CA TRP A 692 -5.99 23.33 6.47
C TRP A 692 -6.05 23.33 8.01
N MET A 693 -5.45 24.33 8.62
CA MET A 693 -5.33 24.45 10.07
C MET A 693 -5.86 25.78 10.56
N GLU A 694 -6.55 25.77 11.70
CA GLU A 694 -6.87 26.99 12.42
C GLU A 694 -5.60 27.72 12.90
N ALA A 695 -5.69 29.04 13.09
CA ALA A 695 -4.58 29.86 13.54
C ALA A 695 -3.95 29.36 14.87
N SER A 696 -4.70 28.66 15.70
CA SER A 696 -4.22 28.06 16.95
C SER A 696 -3.21 26.92 16.78
N LEU A 697 -3.20 26.27 15.59
CA LEU A 697 -2.28 25.20 15.25
C LEU A 697 -1.11 25.67 14.36
N ARG A 698 -1.15 26.89 13.86
CA ARG A 698 -0.08 27.45 13.01
C ARG A 698 1.02 28.06 13.88
N ASP A 699 2.25 27.69 13.61
CA ASP A 699 3.46 28.20 14.30
C ASP A 699 3.87 29.61 13.81
N ASP A 700 2.94 30.44 13.37
CA ASP A 700 3.19 31.78 12.78
C ASP A 700 3.69 32.82 13.79
#